data_70fe96384a18393ba61c2cd3993bb980
#
_entry.id   70fe96384a18393ba61c2cd3993bb980
#
_cell.length_a   1.000
_cell.length_b   1.000
_cell.length_c   1.000
_cell.angle_alpha   90.00
_cell.angle_beta   90.00
_cell.angle_gamma   90.00
#
_symmetry.space_group_name_H-M   'P 1'
#
loop_
_entity.id
_entity.type
_entity.pdbx_description
1 polymer ?
#
loop_
_entity_poly.entity_id
_entity_poly.type
_entity_poly.pdbx_seq_one_letter_code
_entity_poly.pdbx_strand_id
1 'polypeptide(L)'
;MAALSLKLAARELRSGVRGFRIFLACLALGVAAIAAAGSTAEAFRQGLASQAREILGGDLSFSVENRDFTAAERAAFERLGVTTYTAGARAMAEAPSGERRLVSLRGVDGRFPLAGTVKLDGAPSVAAALADRDGVPGAAVEPALLERLHLKLGDRFQAGPVTLVARAVLVSEPDGLSRGFALGPRVMVRREVIERSGLLAPGGLSARAVRIALPAGQDPRALGKAMTARFPDAGLQVRDRLDAAPGARRLIDQLEYFLGFIGLASLVAGGLGVAGAVGAYLATREPSIAVLKALGADGALIRNLYLVQIGLLAALGVAIGLAIGAVAPLILGKLAGTSLPIPALFAVYPLPLAKAGLFGLLAAAAFSLVPLARARRTPPSALFRRSLGGRIPLSLETLGAVLAGAGLAALAVATAPTPMAAGIMIAGVAVSFGLLWALGLFAAWGAGKVRRLASGPAKLGLANLAGPRSAARTASPAIGLGVALLACVVLIQSALLAQVTSVAPRTAPAMVFTEIPGDQAAAFDAEVAKVIGPLTPKTYLRMPFATGRISALKGQPVDKQKIRPGQRWAFDNDIGLSLLAGEPTDAGTVAGQWWKPGHAGPPQLALNAEIAEAAGLKVGDTVTLSILGRDIDARIAVLRKIEFGGFGPNFNLILDTNALAGADLRSVAIARLDKTREAALTRRLGASFPGVNVISVREQLDAAASLFDRLALAVRGAAAVAALAGLLVLAGAIAAGARARAREAATLKVLGATRGQILAAYAIEYGAVGLIAGSAGVALGFAAAWPVVVKVFEASWSVDWSGVMILLAGAAGL
;
A
#
# COMPACT_ATOMS: atom_id res chain seq x y z
N MET A 1 -36.36 -34.53 20.24
CA MET A 1 -36.13 -34.04 18.86
C MET A 1 -34.68 -33.71 18.58
N ALA A 2 -33.97 -32.90 19.41
CA ALA A 2 -32.55 -32.58 19.20
C ALA A 2 -31.60 -33.79 19.16
N ALA A 3 -31.80 -34.79 20.04
CA ALA A 3 -30.98 -36.00 20.04
C ALA A 3 -31.16 -36.88 18.79
N LEU A 4 -32.35 -36.89 18.21
CA LEU A 4 -32.65 -37.64 16.98
C LEU A 4 -31.99 -36.95 15.76
N SER A 5 -32.08 -35.63 15.67
CA SER A 5 -31.44 -34.85 14.59
C SER A 5 -29.93 -35.00 14.61
N LEU A 6 -29.28 -35.02 15.81
CA LEU A 6 -27.85 -35.26 15.97
C LEU A 6 -27.44 -36.68 15.54
N LYS A 7 -28.16 -37.70 15.93
CA LYS A 7 -27.91 -39.10 15.51
C LYS A 7 -28.02 -39.28 14.01
N LEU A 8 -29.07 -38.72 13.41
CA LEU A 8 -29.26 -38.76 11.95
C LEU A 8 -28.19 -37.97 11.19
N ALA A 9 -27.82 -36.76 11.68
CA ALA A 9 -26.76 -35.97 11.10
C ALA A 9 -25.39 -36.68 11.13
N ALA A 10 -25.06 -37.31 12.24
CA ALA A 10 -23.82 -38.07 12.38
C ALA A 10 -23.78 -39.31 11.45
N ARG A 11 -24.93 -39.99 11.29
CA ARG A 11 -25.07 -41.13 10.36
C ARG A 11 -24.90 -40.71 8.89
N GLU A 12 -25.49 -39.58 8.52
CA GLU A 12 -25.35 -39.03 7.16
C GLU A 12 -23.93 -38.55 6.86
N LEU A 13 -23.26 -37.92 7.82
CA LEU A 13 -21.86 -37.48 7.67
C LEU A 13 -20.89 -38.67 7.51
N ARG A 14 -21.15 -39.80 8.16
CA ARG A 14 -20.39 -41.07 7.96
C ARG A 14 -20.52 -41.63 6.55
N SER A 15 -21.64 -41.38 5.84
CA SER A 15 -21.83 -41.80 4.45
C SER A 15 -20.98 -41.01 3.44
N GLY A 16 -20.24 -40.01 3.89
CA GLY A 16 -19.22 -39.34 3.10
C GLY A 16 -19.43 -37.84 2.90
N VAL A 17 -18.34 -37.10 3.03
CA VAL A 17 -18.25 -35.64 2.88
C VAL A 17 -17.99 -35.18 1.42
N ARG A 18 -18.04 -36.14 0.47
CA ARG A 18 -17.65 -35.86 -0.93
C ARG A 18 -18.45 -34.73 -1.58
N GLY A 19 -19.72 -34.52 -1.19
CA GLY A 19 -20.56 -33.41 -1.68
C GLY A 19 -20.20 -32.03 -1.10
N PHE A 20 -19.46 -31.99 0.01
CA PHE A 20 -19.12 -30.74 0.72
C PHE A 20 -17.66 -30.29 0.58
N ARG A 21 -16.84 -30.97 -0.24
CA ARG A 21 -15.43 -30.58 -0.41
C ARG A 21 -15.26 -29.14 -0.88
N ILE A 22 -16.11 -28.71 -1.83
CA ILE A 22 -16.09 -27.34 -2.35
C ILE A 22 -16.53 -26.36 -1.27
N PHE A 23 -17.57 -26.69 -0.51
CA PHE A 23 -18.03 -25.92 0.64
C PHE A 23 -16.89 -25.68 1.64
N LEU A 24 -16.22 -26.75 2.07
CA LEU A 24 -15.11 -26.68 3.03
C LEU A 24 -13.94 -25.86 2.47
N ALA A 25 -13.57 -26.10 1.20
CA ALA A 25 -12.47 -25.40 0.57
C ALA A 25 -12.75 -23.89 0.43
N CYS A 26 -13.93 -23.50 -0.03
CA CYS A 26 -14.33 -22.11 -0.16
C CYS A 26 -14.35 -21.37 1.18
N LEU A 27 -14.94 -22.00 2.19
CA LEU A 27 -15.02 -21.40 3.53
C LEU A 27 -13.66 -21.34 4.21
N ALA A 28 -12.87 -22.43 4.15
CA ALA A 28 -11.55 -22.47 4.74
C ALA A 28 -10.61 -21.44 4.10
N LEU A 29 -10.64 -21.30 2.77
CA LEU A 29 -9.79 -20.34 2.06
C LEU A 29 -10.17 -18.89 2.37
N GLY A 30 -11.47 -18.56 2.40
CA GLY A 30 -11.94 -17.22 2.77
C GLY A 30 -11.54 -16.84 4.20
N VAL A 31 -11.74 -17.75 5.15
CA VAL A 31 -11.33 -17.54 6.55
C VAL A 31 -9.81 -17.46 6.67
N ALA A 32 -9.06 -18.34 5.99
CA ALA A 32 -7.59 -18.33 6.00
C ALA A 32 -7.02 -17.02 5.47
N ALA A 33 -7.62 -16.46 4.42
CA ALA A 33 -7.18 -15.19 3.85
C ALA A 33 -7.33 -14.03 4.87
N ILE A 34 -8.48 -13.92 5.53
CA ILE A 34 -8.73 -12.88 6.55
C ILE A 34 -7.83 -13.10 7.78
N ALA A 35 -7.71 -14.34 8.25
CA ALA A 35 -6.92 -14.69 9.42
C ALA A 35 -5.42 -14.44 9.19
N ALA A 36 -4.89 -14.83 8.03
CA ALA A 36 -3.49 -14.61 7.65
C ALA A 36 -3.18 -13.12 7.50
N ALA A 37 -4.05 -12.35 6.84
CA ALA A 37 -3.91 -10.92 6.66
C ALA A 37 -3.88 -10.18 8.01
N GLY A 38 -4.89 -10.43 8.86
CA GLY A 38 -4.99 -9.79 10.17
C GLY A 38 -3.87 -10.19 11.13
N SER A 39 -3.47 -11.48 11.15
CA SER A 39 -2.39 -11.96 12.01
C SER A 39 -1.03 -11.43 11.57
N THR A 40 -0.78 -11.29 10.26
CA THR A 40 0.47 -10.74 9.73
C THR A 40 0.57 -9.24 10.02
N ALA A 41 -0.51 -8.48 9.81
CA ALA A 41 -0.55 -7.06 10.15
C ALA A 41 -0.31 -6.82 11.66
N GLU A 42 -0.92 -7.63 12.52
CA GLU A 42 -0.73 -7.56 13.96
C GLU A 42 0.70 -7.92 14.38
N ALA A 43 1.34 -8.89 13.70
CA ALA A 43 2.73 -9.24 13.93
C ALA A 43 3.68 -8.05 13.70
N PHE A 44 3.46 -7.28 12.64
CA PHE A 44 4.22 -6.06 12.37
C PHE A 44 3.89 -4.94 13.35
N ARG A 45 2.60 -4.74 13.70
CA ARG A 45 2.21 -3.72 14.68
C ARG A 45 2.83 -3.98 16.04
N GLN A 46 2.77 -5.21 16.53
CA GLN A 46 3.37 -5.57 17.81
C GLN A 46 4.89 -5.54 17.76
N GLY A 47 5.50 -5.91 16.62
CA GLY A 47 6.93 -5.76 16.40
C GLY A 47 7.37 -4.30 16.50
N LEU A 48 6.68 -3.40 15.81
CA LEU A 48 6.94 -1.96 15.91
C LEU A 48 6.69 -1.42 17.33
N ALA A 49 5.60 -1.81 17.98
CA ALA A 49 5.25 -1.34 19.31
C ALA A 49 6.25 -1.82 20.37
N SER A 50 6.70 -3.07 20.31
CA SER A 50 7.67 -3.63 21.27
C SER A 50 9.06 -2.99 21.14
N GLN A 51 9.44 -2.57 19.94
CA GLN A 51 10.73 -1.93 19.69
C GLN A 51 10.61 -0.40 19.49
N ALA A 52 9.44 0.17 19.77
CA ALA A 52 9.15 1.57 19.49
C ALA A 52 10.14 2.54 20.14
N ARG A 53 10.54 2.26 21.38
CA ARG A 53 11.53 3.05 22.11
C ARG A 53 12.93 2.94 21.49
N GLU A 54 13.29 1.75 21.03
CA GLU A 54 14.54 1.49 20.31
C GLU A 54 14.52 2.15 18.93
N ILE A 55 13.44 1.97 18.16
CA ILE A 55 13.27 2.57 16.83
C ILE A 55 13.33 4.09 16.87
N LEU A 56 12.83 4.73 17.93
CA LEU A 56 12.93 6.18 18.11
C LEU A 56 14.30 6.60 18.68
N GLY A 57 14.98 5.70 19.39
CA GLY A 57 16.18 5.96 20.15
C GLY A 57 15.90 6.69 21.49
N GLY A 58 14.67 6.61 21.99
CA GLY A 58 14.17 7.26 23.20
C GLY A 58 12.65 7.19 23.31
N ASP A 59 12.05 7.95 24.23
CA ASP A 59 10.59 8.04 24.40
C ASP A 59 9.98 9.19 23.59
N LEU A 60 10.76 10.26 23.38
CA LEU A 60 10.37 11.47 22.66
C LEU A 60 11.56 12.00 21.87
N SER A 61 11.32 12.51 20.67
CA SER A 61 12.35 13.11 19.82
C SER A 61 11.84 14.42 19.22
N PHE A 62 12.70 15.43 19.26
CA PHE A 62 12.53 16.69 18.55
C PHE A 62 13.63 16.84 17.51
N SER A 63 13.27 17.30 16.32
CA SER A 63 14.25 17.62 15.28
C SER A 63 13.96 18.96 14.65
N VAL A 64 15.03 19.60 14.18
CA VAL A 64 14.99 20.85 13.42
C VAL A 64 15.91 20.70 12.21
N GLU A 65 15.57 21.39 11.14
CA GLU A 65 16.35 21.41 9.91
C GLU A 65 17.03 22.79 9.75
N ASN A 66 18.24 22.79 9.23
CA ASN A 66 19.01 23.99 8.83
C ASN A 66 19.26 25.03 9.92
N ARG A 67 19.03 24.70 11.18
CA ARG A 67 19.33 25.53 12.35
C ARG A 67 19.78 24.70 13.54
N ASP A 68 20.30 25.32 14.56
CA ASP A 68 20.56 24.68 15.84
C ASP A 68 19.44 24.93 16.85
N PHE A 69 19.42 24.12 17.91
CA PHE A 69 18.54 24.35 19.04
C PHE A 69 19.07 25.56 19.84
N THR A 70 18.16 26.45 20.23
CA THR A 70 18.45 27.56 21.10
C THR A 70 18.77 27.09 22.53
N ALA A 71 19.42 27.93 23.32
CA ALA A 71 19.71 27.63 24.74
C ALA A 71 18.40 27.35 25.54
N ALA A 72 17.35 28.11 25.24
CA ALA A 72 16.04 27.96 25.87
C ALA A 72 15.36 26.60 25.52
N GLU A 73 15.44 26.17 24.26
CA GLU A 73 14.97 24.87 23.80
C GLU A 73 15.76 23.74 24.48
N ARG A 74 17.08 23.80 24.48
CA ARG A 74 17.95 22.80 25.13
C ARG A 74 17.63 22.67 26.61
N ALA A 75 17.55 23.77 27.34
CA ALA A 75 17.20 23.77 28.77
C ALA A 75 15.78 23.20 29.01
N ALA A 76 14.84 23.40 28.07
CA ALA A 76 13.49 22.83 28.17
C ALA A 76 13.51 21.32 27.94
N PHE A 77 14.29 20.81 26.99
CA PHE A 77 14.43 19.37 26.72
C PHE A 77 15.10 18.64 27.88
N GLU A 78 16.14 19.20 28.45
CA GLU A 78 16.89 18.61 29.58
C GLU A 78 16.03 18.47 30.86
N ARG A 79 15.01 19.34 31.02
CA ARG A 79 14.03 19.22 32.13
C ARG A 79 13.08 18.06 31.96
N LEU A 80 12.86 17.56 30.74
CA LEU A 80 11.97 16.46 30.48
C LEU A 80 12.57 15.10 30.86
N GLY A 81 13.89 14.94 30.76
CA GLY A 81 14.57 13.70 31.05
C GLY A 81 16.00 13.65 30.55
N VAL A 82 16.55 12.45 30.44
CA VAL A 82 17.91 12.25 29.93
C VAL A 82 17.93 12.48 28.43
N THR A 83 18.82 13.35 27.96
CA THR A 83 18.89 13.74 26.54
C THR A 83 20.18 13.25 25.85
N THR A 84 20.07 12.96 24.56
CA THR A 84 21.21 12.79 23.62
C THR A 84 20.95 13.64 22.37
N TYR A 85 22.02 14.28 21.92
CA TYR A 85 21.95 15.18 20.75
C TYR A 85 22.68 14.55 19.56
N THR A 86 22.09 14.65 18.39
CA THR A 86 22.70 14.20 17.14
C THR A 86 22.61 15.30 16.10
N ALA A 87 23.63 15.37 15.25
CA ALA A 87 23.69 16.25 14.11
C ALA A 87 23.89 15.42 12.83
N GLY A 88 23.23 15.79 11.74
CA GLY A 88 23.34 15.10 10.46
C GLY A 88 23.60 16.08 9.34
N ALA A 89 24.50 15.71 8.43
CA ALA A 89 24.74 16.41 7.18
C ALA A 89 25.04 15.41 6.06
N ARG A 90 24.99 15.87 4.83
CA ARG A 90 25.45 15.11 3.68
C ARG A 90 26.84 15.59 3.31
N ALA A 91 27.69 14.66 2.89
CA ALA A 91 29.04 14.99 2.43
C ALA A 91 29.47 14.00 1.35
N MET A 92 30.42 14.40 0.51
CA MET A 92 31.09 13.45 -0.37
C MET A 92 32.21 12.77 0.40
N ALA A 93 32.15 11.45 0.48
CA ALA A 93 33.27 10.64 0.94
C ALA A 93 34.21 10.37 -0.24
N GLU A 94 35.53 10.52 0.00
CA GLU A 94 36.59 10.32 -0.99
C GLU A 94 37.61 9.33 -0.46
N ALA A 95 37.85 8.30 -1.22
CA ALA A 95 38.92 7.35 -0.96
C ALA A 95 40.31 7.87 -1.42
N PRO A 96 41.40 7.31 -0.92
CA PRO A 96 42.76 7.65 -1.42
C PRO A 96 42.93 7.35 -2.91
N SER A 97 42.11 6.47 -3.49
CA SER A 97 42.04 6.19 -4.93
C SER A 97 41.44 7.33 -5.76
N GLY A 98 40.85 8.35 -5.11
CA GLY A 98 40.10 9.42 -5.78
C GLY A 98 38.66 9.08 -6.10
N GLU A 99 38.19 7.90 -5.72
CA GLU A 99 36.79 7.54 -5.84
C GLU A 99 35.92 8.27 -4.82
N ARG A 100 34.78 8.76 -5.24
CA ARG A 100 33.87 9.58 -4.44
C ARG A 100 32.47 9.05 -4.39
N ARG A 101 31.85 9.10 -3.21
CA ARG A 101 30.44 8.72 -2.99
C ARG A 101 29.78 9.64 -1.99
N LEU A 102 28.52 9.98 -2.26
CA LEU A 102 27.70 10.69 -1.27
C LEU A 102 27.49 9.81 -0.05
N VAL A 103 27.66 10.38 1.14
CA VAL A 103 27.41 9.71 2.42
C VAL A 103 26.48 10.54 3.30
N SER A 104 25.72 9.86 4.14
CA SER A 104 24.97 10.45 5.23
C SER A 104 25.84 10.47 6.48
N LEU A 105 26.46 11.60 6.76
CA LEU A 105 27.32 11.80 7.92
C LEU A 105 26.46 12.09 9.15
N ARG A 106 26.72 11.39 10.26
CA ARG A 106 26.00 11.53 11.51
C ARG A 106 26.96 11.71 12.67
N GLY A 107 26.84 12.86 13.34
CA GLY A 107 27.51 13.13 14.61
C GLY A 107 26.65 12.71 15.79
N VAL A 108 27.21 11.93 16.70
CA VAL A 108 26.54 11.47 17.94
C VAL A 108 27.35 11.93 19.15
N ASP A 109 26.65 12.24 20.27
CA ASP A 109 27.29 12.57 21.54
C ASP A 109 27.61 11.29 22.35
N GLY A 110 28.26 11.47 23.49
CA GLY A 110 28.73 10.37 24.33
C GLY A 110 27.63 9.59 25.04
N ARG A 111 26.37 10.07 24.98
CA ARG A 111 25.20 9.40 25.58
C ARG A 111 24.41 8.56 24.58
N PHE A 112 24.75 8.66 23.31
CA PHE A 112 24.09 7.90 22.27
C PHE A 112 24.53 6.43 22.28
N PRO A 113 23.57 5.47 22.15
CA PRO A 113 22.10 5.60 22.13
C PRO A 113 21.47 5.57 23.53
N LEU A 114 20.33 6.28 23.74
CA LEU A 114 19.57 6.21 24.99
C LEU A 114 18.72 4.94 25.10
N ALA A 115 18.34 4.36 23.97
CA ALA A 115 17.57 3.11 23.89
C ALA A 115 18.09 2.28 22.72
N GLY A 116 18.10 0.96 22.89
CA GLY A 116 18.64 0.01 21.93
C GLY A 116 20.18 -0.06 21.93
N THR A 117 20.75 -0.76 20.97
CA THR A 117 22.18 -0.98 20.83
C THR A 117 22.64 -0.71 19.40
N VAL A 118 23.78 -0.05 19.25
CA VAL A 118 24.48 0.06 17.96
C VAL A 118 25.27 -1.23 17.75
N LYS A 119 25.00 -1.95 16.67
CA LYS A 119 25.78 -3.14 16.31
C LYS A 119 26.94 -2.73 15.43
N LEU A 120 28.14 -2.96 15.93
CA LEU A 120 29.39 -2.68 15.25
C LEU A 120 30.17 -3.98 15.03
N ASP A 121 30.91 -4.05 13.94
CA ASP A 121 31.94 -5.05 13.72
C ASP A 121 33.31 -4.34 13.64
N GLY A 122 34.34 -4.93 14.25
CA GLY A 122 35.70 -4.35 14.31
C GLY A 122 35.95 -3.40 15.49
N ALA A 123 34.95 -3.06 16.32
CA ALA A 123 35.16 -2.28 17.55
C ALA A 123 34.23 -2.73 18.69
N PRO A 124 34.71 -2.72 19.95
CA PRO A 124 33.94 -3.19 21.12
C PRO A 124 32.82 -2.22 21.54
N SER A 125 32.87 -0.96 21.19
CA SER A 125 31.88 0.05 21.56
C SER A 125 31.86 1.22 20.57
N VAL A 126 30.77 2.00 20.58
CA VAL A 126 30.65 3.25 19.83
C VAL A 126 31.76 4.23 20.21
N ALA A 127 32.03 4.37 21.49
CA ALA A 127 33.10 5.25 21.98
C ALA A 127 34.48 4.85 21.44
N ALA A 128 34.78 3.56 21.37
CA ALA A 128 36.04 3.04 20.84
C ALA A 128 36.15 3.21 19.31
N ALA A 129 35.05 3.00 18.58
CA ALA A 129 35.00 3.19 17.13
C ALA A 129 35.18 4.65 16.71
N LEU A 130 34.60 5.56 17.48
CA LEU A 130 34.62 7.00 17.18
C LEU A 130 35.76 7.76 17.88
N ALA A 131 36.63 7.07 18.62
CA ALA A 131 37.75 7.73 19.35
C ALA A 131 38.70 8.46 18.39
N ASP A 132 39.18 9.58 18.81
CA ASP A 132 40.28 10.26 18.16
C ASP A 132 41.60 9.53 18.50
N ARG A 133 42.38 9.16 17.51
CA ARG A 133 43.71 8.58 17.69
C ARG A 133 44.67 9.25 16.71
N ASP A 134 45.79 9.68 17.20
CA ASP A 134 46.85 10.38 16.41
C ASP A 134 46.31 11.61 15.67
N GLY A 135 45.36 12.33 16.30
CA GLY A 135 44.76 13.54 15.72
C GLY A 135 43.75 13.27 14.59
N VAL A 136 43.41 12.00 14.30
CA VAL A 136 42.43 11.64 13.27
C VAL A 136 41.20 10.99 13.90
N PRO A 137 40.01 11.58 13.72
CA PRO A 137 38.75 11.02 14.24
C PRO A 137 38.42 9.66 13.63
N GLY A 138 37.93 8.76 14.49
CA GLY A 138 37.37 7.47 14.03
C GLY A 138 35.95 7.59 13.49
N ALA A 139 35.62 6.72 12.58
CA ALA A 139 34.29 6.60 12.01
C ALA A 139 33.81 5.13 11.99
N ALA A 140 32.53 4.93 12.26
CA ALA A 140 31.85 3.67 11.95
C ALA A 140 31.09 3.84 10.63
N VAL A 141 31.34 2.95 9.67
CA VAL A 141 30.87 3.08 8.28
C VAL A 141 30.01 1.90 7.86
N GLU A 142 28.97 2.12 7.09
CA GLU A 142 28.17 1.02 6.52
C GLU A 142 28.99 0.16 5.56
N PRO A 143 28.72 -1.18 5.49
CA PRO A 143 29.41 -2.10 4.58
C PRO A 143 29.43 -1.62 3.13
N ALA A 144 28.32 -1.06 2.67
CA ALA A 144 28.17 -0.53 1.32
C ALA A 144 29.18 0.60 0.98
N LEU A 145 29.66 1.36 1.96
CA LEU A 145 30.67 2.38 1.71
C LEU A 145 32.05 1.74 1.50
N LEU A 146 32.39 0.75 2.33
CA LEU A 146 33.67 0.03 2.20
C LEU A 146 33.79 -0.66 0.85
N GLU A 147 32.71 -1.34 0.42
CA GLU A 147 32.64 -2.01 -0.88
C GLU A 147 32.77 -1.01 -2.05
N ARG A 148 32.01 0.10 -2.00
CA ARG A 148 31.95 1.07 -3.12
C ARG A 148 33.19 1.95 -3.24
N LEU A 149 33.91 2.19 -2.17
CA LEU A 149 35.16 2.95 -2.16
C LEU A 149 36.41 2.06 -2.03
N HIS A 150 36.22 0.74 -2.07
CA HIS A 150 37.31 -0.25 -1.93
C HIS A 150 38.18 -0.02 -0.68
N LEU A 151 37.54 0.42 0.43
CA LEU A 151 38.21 0.71 1.71
C LEU A 151 38.20 -0.55 2.60
N LYS A 152 39.24 -0.64 3.43
CA LYS A 152 39.34 -1.62 4.53
C LYS A 152 39.25 -0.92 5.88
N LEU A 153 38.97 -1.68 6.93
CA LEU A 153 39.09 -1.14 8.29
C LEU A 153 40.53 -0.71 8.56
N GLY A 154 40.67 0.49 9.07
CA GLY A 154 41.93 1.16 9.28
C GLY A 154 42.32 2.18 8.21
N ASP A 155 41.69 2.15 7.03
CA ASP A 155 41.99 3.09 5.96
C ASP A 155 41.45 4.49 6.29
N ARG A 156 42.22 5.51 5.81
CA ARG A 156 41.79 6.91 5.86
C ARG A 156 40.95 7.25 4.64
N PHE A 157 39.94 8.05 4.85
CA PHE A 157 39.14 8.64 3.79
C PHE A 157 38.70 10.05 4.18
N GLN A 158 38.36 10.88 3.21
CA GLN A 158 37.81 12.21 3.47
C GLN A 158 36.26 12.12 3.43
N ALA A 159 35.59 12.88 4.31
CA ALA A 159 34.15 13.11 4.26
C ALA A 159 33.87 14.61 4.32
N GLY A 160 33.64 15.22 3.17
CA GLY A 160 33.70 16.67 3.02
C GLY A 160 35.08 17.21 3.41
N PRO A 161 35.19 18.22 4.31
CA PRO A 161 36.46 18.80 4.70
C PRO A 161 37.19 17.99 5.80
N VAL A 162 36.63 16.85 6.25
CA VAL A 162 37.18 16.11 7.40
C VAL A 162 37.83 14.81 6.95
N THR A 163 39.08 14.57 7.40
CA THR A 163 39.71 13.24 7.24
C THR A 163 39.29 12.33 8.38
N LEU A 164 38.84 11.12 8.05
CA LEU A 164 38.33 10.10 8.98
C LEU A 164 39.12 8.79 8.79
N VAL A 165 39.09 7.95 9.81
CA VAL A 165 39.56 6.55 9.72
C VAL A 165 38.39 5.62 9.89
N ALA A 166 38.20 4.68 8.96
CA ALA A 166 37.18 3.63 9.05
C ALA A 166 37.58 2.62 10.13
N ARG A 167 37.06 2.72 11.35
CA ARG A 167 37.47 1.86 12.48
C ARG A 167 36.49 0.73 12.80
N ALA A 168 35.28 0.84 12.38
CA ALA A 168 34.27 -0.19 12.58
C ALA A 168 33.27 -0.20 11.43
N VAL A 169 32.71 -1.37 11.19
CA VAL A 169 31.54 -1.52 10.31
C VAL A 169 30.28 -1.24 11.12
N LEU A 170 29.47 -0.30 10.63
CA LEU A 170 28.15 -0.02 11.19
C LEU A 170 27.13 -1.01 10.62
N VAL A 171 26.86 -2.09 11.36
CA VAL A 171 25.92 -3.14 10.95
C VAL A 171 24.47 -2.67 11.12
N SER A 172 24.15 -2.09 12.28
CA SER A 172 22.83 -1.50 12.53
C SER A 172 22.88 -0.43 13.61
N GLU A 173 21.99 0.54 13.49
CA GLU A 173 21.75 1.56 14.52
C GLU A 173 20.27 1.53 14.94
N PRO A 174 19.93 1.77 16.24
CA PRO A 174 18.58 1.58 16.74
C PRO A 174 17.55 2.45 16.04
N ASP A 175 17.83 3.72 15.82
CA ASP A 175 16.91 4.69 15.23
C ASP A 175 16.97 4.80 13.69
N GLY A 176 17.54 3.81 13.03
CA GLY A 176 17.66 3.76 11.57
C GLY A 176 16.32 3.84 10.85
N LEU A 177 15.31 3.15 11.36
CA LEU A 177 13.94 3.14 10.79
C LEU A 177 13.20 4.46 11.00
N SER A 178 13.40 5.15 12.11
CA SER A 178 12.72 6.42 12.40
C SER A 178 13.16 7.57 11.48
N ARG A 179 14.39 7.50 10.98
CA ARG A 179 14.96 8.54 10.09
C ARG A 179 14.58 8.36 8.61
N GLY A 180 14.03 7.21 8.26
CA GLY A 180 13.65 6.91 6.89
C GLY A 180 14.84 6.61 5.97
N PHE A 181 14.65 6.83 4.68
CA PHE A 181 15.67 6.60 3.65
C PHE A 181 16.84 7.58 3.78
N ALA A 182 18.05 7.06 3.97
CA ALA A 182 19.28 7.85 3.89
C ALA A 182 19.74 7.94 2.43
N LEU A 183 20.05 9.14 1.97
CA LEU A 183 20.69 9.35 0.68
C LEU A 183 22.19 9.03 0.81
N GLY A 184 22.57 7.84 0.39
CA GLY A 184 23.93 7.31 0.49
C GLY A 184 24.22 6.51 1.78
N PRO A 185 25.35 5.75 1.80
CA PRO A 185 25.78 4.98 2.96
C PRO A 185 25.98 5.85 4.20
N ARG A 186 25.73 5.26 5.37
CA ARG A 186 25.85 5.99 6.64
C ARG A 186 27.28 5.97 7.17
N VAL A 187 27.69 7.11 7.71
CA VAL A 187 28.97 7.28 8.39
C VAL A 187 28.70 7.93 9.74
N MET A 188 29.01 7.24 10.82
CA MET A 188 28.83 7.73 12.19
C MET A 188 30.17 8.26 12.72
N VAL A 189 30.16 9.46 13.29
CA VAL A 189 31.32 10.15 13.89
C VAL A 189 30.91 10.76 15.23
N ARG A 190 31.86 11.30 16.02
CA ARG A 190 31.54 12.15 17.15
C ARG A 190 30.87 13.44 16.71
N ARG A 191 29.96 13.96 17.51
CA ARG A 191 29.21 15.19 17.20
C ARG A 191 30.16 16.39 17.00
N GLU A 192 31.19 16.48 17.83
CA GLU A 192 32.21 17.58 17.78
C GLU A 192 32.93 17.61 16.41
N VAL A 193 33.11 16.47 15.77
CA VAL A 193 33.76 16.37 14.45
C VAL A 193 32.90 17.04 13.38
N ILE A 194 31.60 16.78 13.38
CA ILE A 194 30.70 17.37 12.39
C ILE A 194 30.43 18.85 12.66
N GLU A 195 30.42 19.27 13.95
CA GLU A 195 30.27 20.68 14.34
C GLU A 195 31.44 21.55 13.90
N ARG A 196 32.68 21.03 13.99
CA ARG A 196 33.88 21.73 13.54
C ARG A 196 34.08 21.70 12.01
N SER A 197 33.39 20.83 11.31
CA SER A 197 33.57 20.62 9.87
C SER A 197 33.06 21.75 8.98
N GLY A 198 32.23 22.65 9.51
CA GLY A 198 31.52 23.64 8.69
C GLY A 198 30.33 23.09 7.89
N LEU A 199 30.10 21.77 7.89
CA LEU A 199 28.96 21.15 7.18
C LEU A 199 27.59 21.52 7.76
N LEU A 200 27.57 22.08 8.97
CA LEU A 200 26.37 22.53 9.64
C LEU A 200 26.13 24.03 9.54
N ALA A 201 26.86 24.72 8.67
CA ALA A 201 26.68 26.14 8.45
C ALA A 201 25.27 26.49 7.95
N PRO A 202 24.75 27.69 8.28
CA PRO A 202 23.46 28.14 7.75
C PRO A 202 23.44 28.12 6.22
N GLY A 203 22.27 27.72 5.66
CA GLY A 203 22.09 27.60 4.22
C GLY A 203 22.45 26.22 3.65
N GLY A 204 23.06 25.33 4.42
CA GLY A 204 23.29 23.94 4.05
C GLY A 204 22.14 23.01 4.47
N LEU A 205 22.05 21.82 3.85
CA LEU A 205 21.06 20.79 4.21
C LEU A 205 21.54 20.01 5.44
N SER A 206 21.27 20.51 6.63
CA SER A 206 21.64 19.88 7.90
C SER A 206 20.41 19.62 8.78
N ALA A 207 20.48 18.60 9.60
CA ALA A 207 19.42 18.26 10.55
C ALA A 207 20.02 18.09 11.95
N ARG A 208 19.35 18.56 12.95
CA ARG A 208 19.67 18.31 14.35
C ARG A 208 18.51 17.66 15.04
N ALA A 209 18.80 16.70 15.90
CA ALA A 209 17.78 16.02 16.68
C ALA A 209 18.25 15.82 18.12
N VAL A 210 17.30 15.94 19.04
CA VAL A 210 17.43 15.53 20.43
C VAL A 210 16.49 14.36 20.68
N ARG A 211 16.99 13.35 21.39
CA ARG A 211 16.17 12.24 21.88
C ARG A 211 16.16 12.27 23.37
N ILE A 212 15.01 11.95 23.96
CA ILE A 212 14.77 12.10 25.37
C ILE A 212 14.25 10.77 25.92
N ALA A 213 14.90 10.28 26.95
CA ALA A 213 14.39 9.19 27.77
C ALA A 213 13.60 9.80 28.93
N LEU A 214 12.29 9.61 28.93
CA LEU A 214 11.38 10.18 29.92
C LEU A 214 11.36 9.33 31.21
N PRO A 215 11.13 9.93 32.37
CA PRO A 215 10.79 9.22 33.60
C PRO A 215 9.53 8.35 33.40
N ALA A 216 9.46 7.25 34.14
CA ALA A 216 8.31 6.35 34.07
C ALA A 216 6.99 7.06 34.41
N GLY A 217 5.93 6.74 33.67
CA GLY A 217 4.57 7.27 33.88
C GLY A 217 4.26 8.59 33.16
N GLN A 218 5.21 9.20 32.46
CA GLN A 218 4.94 10.39 31.66
C GLN A 218 4.39 10.04 30.28
N ASP A 219 3.43 10.84 29.81
CA ASP A 219 2.86 10.72 28.45
C ASP A 219 3.71 11.49 27.43
N PRO A 220 4.45 10.80 26.54
CA PRO A 220 5.29 11.45 25.54
C PRO A 220 4.51 12.35 24.60
N ARG A 221 3.27 11.98 24.26
CA ARG A 221 2.43 12.73 23.31
C ARG A 221 1.96 14.06 23.92
N ALA A 222 1.55 14.04 25.18
CA ALA A 222 1.15 15.25 25.89
C ALA A 222 2.33 16.23 26.03
N LEU A 223 3.51 15.71 26.40
CA LEU A 223 4.75 16.50 26.52
C LEU A 223 5.20 17.05 25.16
N GLY A 224 5.13 16.27 24.10
CA GLY A 224 5.45 16.71 22.76
C GLY A 224 4.57 17.88 22.32
N LYS A 225 3.26 17.81 22.53
CA LYS A 225 2.32 18.90 22.27
C LYS A 225 2.59 20.15 23.11
N ALA A 226 2.89 19.98 24.40
CA ALA A 226 3.22 21.09 25.29
C ALA A 226 4.49 21.82 24.85
N MET A 227 5.51 21.09 24.40
CA MET A 227 6.76 21.68 23.88
C MET A 227 6.54 22.43 22.56
N THR A 228 5.76 21.88 21.63
CA THR A 228 5.40 22.57 20.38
C THR A 228 4.59 23.84 20.66
N ALA A 229 3.68 23.82 21.63
CA ALA A 229 2.92 25.00 22.03
C ALA A 229 3.79 26.06 22.71
N ARG A 230 4.83 25.64 23.45
CA ARG A 230 5.79 26.54 24.11
C ARG A 230 6.71 27.25 23.11
N PHE A 231 7.06 26.59 22.02
CA PHE A 231 7.95 27.10 20.98
C PHE A 231 7.27 27.06 19.59
N PRO A 232 6.23 27.85 19.36
CA PRO A 232 5.42 27.76 18.13
C PRO A 232 6.22 28.09 16.87
N ASP A 233 7.17 29.01 16.97
CA ASP A 233 7.98 29.47 15.83
C ASP A 233 9.25 28.64 15.61
N ALA A 234 9.48 27.65 16.49
CA ALA A 234 10.72 26.88 16.46
C ALA A 234 10.77 25.82 15.33
N GLY A 235 9.66 25.53 14.67
CA GLY A 235 9.60 24.48 13.63
C GLY A 235 9.99 23.10 14.14
N LEU A 236 9.69 22.79 15.40
CA LEU A 236 10.01 21.52 16.00
C LEU A 236 9.21 20.39 15.36
N GLN A 237 9.89 19.45 14.72
CA GLN A 237 9.31 18.19 14.32
C GLN A 237 9.33 17.23 15.51
N VAL A 238 8.14 16.83 15.98
CA VAL A 238 8.00 15.99 17.17
C VAL A 238 7.65 14.58 16.74
N ARG A 239 8.31 13.59 17.33
CA ARG A 239 7.98 12.16 17.23
C ARG A 239 7.98 11.55 18.61
N ASP A 240 6.97 10.74 18.88
CA ASP A 240 6.87 9.96 20.10
C ASP A 240 6.99 8.45 19.83
N ARG A 241 7.20 7.67 20.89
CA ARG A 241 7.32 6.21 20.77
C ARG A 241 6.06 5.52 20.23
N LEU A 242 4.88 6.17 20.26
CA LEU A 242 3.64 5.63 19.71
C LEU A 242 3.59 5.79 18.18
N ASP A 243 4.43 6.68 17.63
CA ASP A 243 4.59 6.93 16.20
C ASP A 243 6.08 6.99 15.81
N ALA A 244 6.84 6.00 16.26
CA ALA A 244 8.29 5.95 16.09
C ALA A 244 8.72 5.82 14.61
N ALA A 245 7.90 5.19 13.77
CA ALA A 245 8.16 4.99 12.34
C ALA A 245 6.88 5.21 11.50
N PRO A 246 6.46 6.48 11.27
CA PRO A 246 5.20 6.79 10.58
C PRO A 246 5.11 6.20 9.19
N GLY A 247 6.22 6.17 8.45
CA GLY A 247 6.28 5.58 7.11
C GLY A 247 6.01 4.07 7.12
N ALA A 248 6.63 3.34 8.04
CA ALA A 248 6.42 1.90 8.19
C ALA A 248 4.99 1.60 8.64
N ARG A 249 4.45 2.38 9.58
CA ARG A 249 3.08 2.24 10.04
C ARG A 249 2.07 2.46 8.93
N ARG A 250 2.23 3.52 8.14
CA ARG A 250 1.37 3.80 6.97
C ARG A 250 1.39 2.65 5.98
N LEU A 251 2.57 2.09 5.69
CA LEU A 251 2.71 0.95 4.80
C LEU A 251 1.98 -0.29 5.34
N ILE A 252 2.10 -0.59 6.65
CA ILE A 252 1.40 -1.71 7.29
C ILE A 252 -0.11 -1.51 7.21
N ASP A 253 -0.60 -0.31 7.49
CA ASP A 253 -2.03 0.01 7.44
C ASP A 253 -2.57 -0.11 6.00
N GLN A 254 -1.82 0.32 4.99
CA GLN A 254 -2.18 0.13 3.58
C GLN A 254 -2.21 -1.34 3.17
N LEU A 255 -1.20 -2.12 3.58
CA LEU A 255 -1.17 -3.56 3.31
C LEU A 255 -2.31 -4.29 4.01
N GLU A 256 -2.60 -3.96 5.27
CA GLU A 256 -3.74 -4.55 6.00
C GLU A 256 -5.07 -4.23 5.31
N TYR A 257 -5.26 -2.98 4.90
CA TYR A 257 -6.46 -2.58 4.16
C TYR A 257 -6.63 -3.40 2.87
N PHE A 258 -5.56 -3.53 2.10
CA PHE A 258 -5.56 -4.29 0.84
C PHE A 258 -5.80 -5.79 1.05
N LEU A 259 -5.06 -6.39 1.99
CA LEU A 259 -5.21 -7.81 2.31
C LEU A 259 -6.58 -8.11 2.92
N GLY A 260 -7.09 -7.22 3.78
CA GLY A 260 -8.43 -7.29 4.35
C GLY A 260 -9.52 -7.22 3.28
N PHE A 261 -9.38 -6.32 2.30
CA PHE A 261 -10.27 -6.23 1.14
C PHE A 261 -10.29 -7.54 0.34
N ILE A 262 -9.12 -8.09 0.01
CA ILE A 262 -9.00 -9.37 -0.70
C ILE A 262 -9.65 -10.49 0.12
N GLY A 263 -9.38 -10.55 1.42
CA GLY A 263 -9.92 -11.55 2.33
C GLY A 263 -11.45 -11.52 2.38
N LEU A 264 -12.04 -10.33 2.53
CA LEU A 264 -13.47 -10.16 2.59
C LEU A 264 -14.14 -10.45 1.23
N ALA A 265 -13.56 -9.98 0.13
CA ALA A 265 -14.04 -10.27 -1.21
C ALA A 265 -13.96 -11.77 -1.52
N SER A 266 -12.86 -12.44 -1.10
CA SER A 266 -12.72 -13.89 -1.19
C SER A 266 -13.76 -14.65 -0.36
N LEU A 267 -14.11 -14.12 0.83
CA LEU A 267 -15.15 -14.70 1.67
C LEU A 267 -16.54 -14.57 1.06
N VAL A 268 -16.86 -13.41 0.46
CA VAL A 268 -18.13 -13.20 -0.25
C VAL A 268 -18.23 -14.10 -1.47
N ALA A 269 -17.17 -14.14 -2.29
CA ALA A 269 -17.10 -15.04 -3.44
C ALA A 269 -17.18 -16.50 -3.00
N GLY A 270 -16.42 -16.90 -1.99
CA GLY A 270 -16.49 -18.23 -1.37
C GLY A 270 -17.87 -18.55 -0.80
N GLY A 271 -18.56 -17.56 -0.23
CA GLY A 271 -19.93 -17.66 0.23
C GLY A 271 -20.93 -18.05 -0.86
N LEU A 272 -20.78 -17.50 -2.07
CA LEU A 272 -21.57 -17.94 -3.23
C LEU A 272 -21.27 -19.40 -3.60
N GLY A 273 -19.99 -19.82 -3.52
CA GLY A 273 -19.61 -21.22 -3.67
C GLY A 273 -20.23 -22.11 -2.59
N VAL A 274 -20.28 -21.63 -1.34
CA VAL A 274 -20.98 -22.27 -0.22
C VAL A 274 -22.48 -22.44 -0.52
N ALA A 275 -23.17 -21.37 -0.96
CA ALA A 275 -24.58 -21.40 -1.31
C ALA A 275 -24.86 -22.41 -2.44
N GLY A 276 -24.02 -22.43 -3.48
CA GLY A 276 -24.08 -23.38 -4.60
C GLY A 276 -23.88 -24.82 -4.14
N ALA A 277 -22.85 -25.08 -3.33
CA ALA A 277 -22.53 -26.42 -2.82
C ALA A 277 -23.63 -26.97 -1.91
N VAL A 278 -24.13 -26.13 -0.97
CA VAL A 278 -25.26 -26.50 -0.08
C VAL A 278 -26.53 -26.74 -0.90
N GLY A 279 -26.84 -25.86 -1.86
CA GLY A 279 -27.97 -26.02 -2.76
C GLY A 279 -27.92 -27.32 -3.58
N ALA A 280 -26.77 -27.62 -4.19
CA ALA A 280 -26.51 -28.84 -4.94
C ALA A 280 -26.64 -30.09 -4.05
N TYR A 281 -26.07 -30.05 -2.84
CA TYR A 281 -26.22 -31.17 -1.89
C TYR A 281 -27.66 -31.39 -1.50
N LEU A 282 -28.40 -30.36 -1.08
CA LEU A 282 -29.80 -30.48 -0.68
C LEU A 282 -30.67 -30.95 -1.82
N ALA A 283 -30.42 -30.57 -3.06
CA ALA A 283 -31.09 -31.07 -4.24
C ALA A 283 -30.88 -32.58 -4.46
N THR A 284 -29.72 -33.13 -4.07
CA THR A 284 -29.49 -34.58 -4.12
C THR A 284 -30.26 -35.33 -3.02
N ARG A 285 -30.64 -34.62 -1.96
CA ARG A 285 -31.37 -35.17 -0.81
C ARG A 285 -32.87 -34.95 -0.89
N GLU A 286 -33.39 -34.24 -1.93
CA GLU A 286 -34.84 -34.02 -2.12
C GLU A 286 -35.67 -35.31 -2.00
N PRO A 287 -35.30 -36.47 -2.63
CA PRO A 287 -36.03 -37.69 -2.47
C PRO A 287 -36.04 -38.19 -1.01
N SER A 288 -34.90 -38.14 -0.33
CA SER A 288 -34.84 -38.55 1.07
C SER A 288 -35.67 -37.65 1.97
N ILE A 289 -35.67 -36.32 1.71
CA ILE A 289 -36.50 -35.34 2.43
C ILE A 289 -38.00 -35.63 2.19
N ALA A 290 -38.38 -35.95 0.96
CA ALA A 290 -39.77 -36.26 0.62
C ALA A 290 -40.23 -37.55 1.29
N VAL A 291 -39.37 -38.59 1.34
CA VAL A 291 -39.67 -39.86 2.07
C VAL A 291 -39.83 -39.59 3.56
N LEU A 292 -38.90 -38.83 4.18
CA LEU A 292 -39.00 -38.50 5.60
C LEU A 292 -40.29 -37.75 5.93
N LYS A 293 -40.71 -36.83 5.06
CA LYS A 293 -42.01 -36.13 5.20
C LYS A 293 -43.20 -37.04 5.00
N ALA A 294 -43.13 -37.95 4.06
CA ALA A 294 -44.21 -38.97 3.85
C ALA A 294 -44.36 -39.88 5.06
N LEU A 295 -43.25 -40.12 5.81
CA LEU A 295 -43.24 -40.86 7.07
C LEU A 295 -43.62 -40.02 8.29
N GLY A 296 -44.06 -38.77 8.09
CA GLY A 296 -44.51 -37.89 9.17
C GLY A 296 -43.47 -37.00 9.80
N ALA A 297 -42.26 -36.87 9.21
CA ALA A 297 -41.26 -35.96 9.71
C ALA A 297 -41.69 -34.50 9.58
N ASP A 298 -41.65 -33.77 10.71
CA ASP A 298 -41.92 -32.31 10.72
C ASP A 298 -40.84 -31.52 10.03
N GLY A 299 -41.23 -30.39 9.48
CA GLY A 299 -40.31 -29.44 8.86
C GLY A 299 -39.23 -28.91 9.80
N ALA A 300 -39.48 -28.90 11.10
CA ALA A 300 -38.47 -28.53 12.11
C ALA A 300 -37.40 -29.61 12.29
N LEU A 301 -37.74 -30.88 12.20
CA LEU A 301 -36.77 -31.98 12.25
C LEU A 301 -35.80 -31.92 11.06
N ILE A 302 -36.34 -31.70 9.86
CA ILE A 302 -35.55 -31.58 8.63
C ILE A 302 -34.61 -30.36 8.72
N ARG A 303 -35.16 -29.21 9.13
CA ARG A 303 -34.34 -28.01 9.37
C ARG A 303 -33.18 -28.28 10.32
N ASN A 304 -33.48 -28.84 11.53
CA ASN A 304 -32.48 -29.06 12.57
C ASN A 304 -31.46 -30.12 12.14
N LEU A 305 -31.85 -31.15 11.39
CA LEU A 305 -30.96 -32.15 10.83
C LEU A 305 -29.86 -31.49 9.94
N TYR A 306 -30.30 -30.70 8.96
CA TYR A 306 -29.36 -30.07 8.02
C TYR A 306 -28.64 -28.85 8.61
N LEU A 307 -29.22 -28.12 9.57
CA LEU A 307 -28.54 -27.07 10.31
C LEU A 307 -27.33 -27.61 11.11
N VAL A 308 -27.53 -28.74 11.83
CA VAL A 308 -26.43 -29.37 12.56
C VAL A 308 -25.36 -29.87 11.62
N GLN A 309 -25.74 -30.48 10.49
CA GLN A 309 -24.78 -30.97 9.53
C GLN A 309 -23.98 -29.85 8.86
N ILE A 310 -24.62 -28.79 8.40
CA ILE A 310 -23.98 -27.61 7.79
C ILE A 310 -23.17 -26.87 8.85
N GLY A 311 -23.68 -26.74 10.06
CA GLY A 311 -22.98 -26.09 11.18
C GLY A 311 -21.67 -26.78 11.57
N LEU A 312 -21.68 -28.12 11.65
CA LEU A 312 -20.46 -28.89 11.94
C LEU A 312 -19.42 -28.76 10.82
N LEU A 313 -19.88 -28.78 9.56
CA LEU A 313 -19.00 -28.60 8.42
C LEU A 313 -18.47 -27.15 8.33
N ALA A 314 -19.29 -26.17 8.69
CA ALA A 314 -18.88 -24.77 8.77
C ALA A 314 -17.83 -24.59 9.88
N ALA A 315 -18.05 -25.16 11.06
CA ALA A 315 -17.09 -25.14 12.16
C ALA A 315 -15.75 -25.78 11.75
N LEU A 316 -15.80 -26.92 11.04
CA LEU A 316 -14.60 -27.58 10.51
C LEU A 316 -13.88 -26.72 9.47
N GLY A 317 -14.61 -26.13 8.50
CA GLY A 317 -14.04 -25.25 7.49
C GLY A 317 -13.41 -24.00 8.10
N VAL A 318 -14.08 -23.39 9.08
CA VAL A 318 -13.53 -22.25 9.86
C VAL A 318 -12.28 -22.69 10.63
N ALA A 319 -12.31 -23.82 11.32
CA ALA A 319 -11.15 -24.32 12.07
C ALA A 319 -9.92 -24.56 11.18
N ILE A 320 -10.13 -25.17 9.98
CA ILE A 320 -9.07 -25.35 8.99
C ILE A 320 -8.53 -23.98 8.52
N GLY A 321 -9.43 -23.03 8.21
CA GLY A 321 -9.04 -21.69 7.78
C GLY A 321 -8.25 -20.93 8.86
N LEU A 322 -8.69 -21.01 10.11
CA LEU A 322 -7.99 -20.42 11.27
C LEU A 322 -6.61 -21.05 11.48
N ALA A 323 -6.50 -22.38 11.36
CA ALA A 323 -5.22 -23.07 11.48
C ALA A 323 -4.22 -22.61 10.40
N ILE A 324 -4.66 -22.52 9.14
CA ILE A 324 -3.85 -22.00 8.04
C ILE A 324 -3.46 -20.55 8.30
N GLY A 325 -4.42 -19.70 8.71
CA GLY A 325 -4.20 -18.29 8.99
C GLY A 325 -3.29 -18.04 10.19
N ALA A 326 -3.32 -18.88 11.22
CA ALA A 326 -2.43 -18.80 12.38
C ALA A 326 -0.99 -19.20 12.04
N VAL A 327 -0.82 -20.13 11.11
CA VAL A 327 0.52 -20.61 10.69
C VAL A 327 1.17 -19.65 9.68
N ALA A 328 0.39 -18.86 8.93
CA ALA A 328 0.90 -17.97 7.89
C ALA A 328 1.97 -16.99 8.38
N PRO A 329 1.80 -16.21 9.49
CA PRO A 329 2.86 -15.33 9.98
C PRO A 329 4.10 -16.10 10.46
N LEU A 330 3.95 -17.32 11.01
CA LEU A 330 5.08 -18.15 11.45
C LEU A 330 5.92 -18.65 10.27
N ILE A 331 5.26 -19.01 9.17
CA ILE A 331 5.94 -19.38 7.91
C ILE A 331 6.67 -18.16 7.35
N LEU A 332 6.00 -17.01 7.31
CA LEU A 332 6.59 -15.77 6.85
C LEU A 332 7.84 -15.41 7.65
N GLY A 333 7.78 -15.56 8.98
CA GLY A 333 8.91 -15.31 9.87
C GLY A 333 10.10 -16.24 9.60
N LYS A 334 9.86 -17.53 9.30
CA LYS A 334 10.91 -18.48 8.95
C LYS A 334 11.51 -18.22 7.57
N LEU A 335 10.69 -17.87 6.59
CA LEU A 335 11.14 -17.63 5.20
C LEU A 335 11.82 -16.28 5.04
N ALA A 336 11.29 -15.25 5.66
CA ALA A 336 11.81 -13.89 5.55
C ALA A 336 12.96 -13.61 6.53
N GLY A 337 13.00 -14.31 7.65
CA GLY A 337 14.11 -14.29 8.62
C GLY A 337 14.56 -12.88 8.99
N THR A 338 15.88 -12.68 9.00
CA THR A 338 16.53 -11.39 9.29
C THR A 338 16.49 -10.39 8.13
N SER A 339 15.94 -10.76 6.98
CA SER A 339 15.92 -9.90 5.79
C SER A 339 14.75 -8.92 5.75
N LEU A 340 13.84 -8.95 6.73
CA LEU A 340 12.75 -7.98 6.83
C LEU A 340 13.28 -6.64 7.35
N PRO A 341 13.01 -5.53 6.63
CA PRO A 341 13.44 -4.20 7.06
C PRO A 341 12.61 -3.64 8.23
N ILE A 342 11.49 -4.29 8.57
CA ILE A 342 10.56 -3.87 9.62
C ILE A 342 10.50 -4.97 10.68
N PRO A 343 10.65 -4.65 11.98
CA PRO A 343 10.54 -5.64 13.04
C PRO A 343 9.14 -6.23 13.10
N ALA A 344 9.06 -7.53 13.25
CA ALA A 344 7.82 -8.27 13.40
C ALA A 344 7.93 -9.31 14.51
N LEU A 345 6.92 -9.42 15.34
CA LEU A 345 6.79 -10.48 16.34
C LEU A 345 5.89 -11.56 15.75
N PHE A 346 6.48 -12.68 15.37
CA PHE A 346 5.73 -13.78 14.79
C PHE A 346 5.19 -14.70 15.87
N ALA A 347 3.92 -14.50 16.23
CA ALA A 347 3.18 -15.26 17.23
C ALA A 347 1.77 -15.58 16.73
N VAL A 348 1.03 -16.35 17.51
CA VAL A 348 -0.40 -16.59 17.27
C VAL A 348 -1.21 -15.46 17.91
N TYR A 349 -2.01 -14.80 17.12
CA TYR A 349 -2.79 -13.63 17.54
C TYR A 349 -4.28 -13.99 17.71
N PRO A 350 -4.79 -14.13 18.96
CA PRO A 350 -6.17 -14.57 19.18
C PRO A 350 -7.23 -13.62 18.62
N LEU A 351 -7.02 -12.30 18.69
CA LEU A 351 -8.01 -11.32 18.28
C LEU A 351 -8.26 -11.30 16.76
N PRO A 352 -7.24 -11.25 15.87
CA PRO A 352 -7.44 -11.43 14.44
C PRO A 352 -8.07 -12.75 14.08
N LEU A 353 -7.68 -13.84 14.75
CA LEU A 353 -8.26 -15.16 14.52
C LEU A 353 -9.74 -15.22 14.95
N ALA A 354 -10.10 -14.66 16.09
CA ALA A 354 -11.51 -14.58 16.53
C ALA A 354 -12.37 -13.78 15.54
N LYS A 355 -11.87 -12.64 15.06
CA LYS A 355 -12.54 -11.85 14.02
C LYS A 355 -12.75 -12.67 12.75
N ALA A 356 -11.71 -13.34 12.24
CA ALA A 356 -11.80 -14.16 11.03
C ALA A 356 -12.77 -15.33 11.20
N GLY A 357 -12.76 -15.98 12.38
CA GLY A 357 -13.71 -17.04 12.71
C GLY A 357 -15.16 -16.56 12.71
N LEU A 358 -15.41 -15.39 13.29
CA LEU A 358 -16.74 -14.78 13.30
C LEU A 358 -17.21 -14.42 11.88
N PHE A 359 -16.34 -13.84 11.06
CA PHE A 359 -16.59 -13.59 9.64
C PHE A 359 -16.98 -14.88 8.91
N GLY A 360 -16.24 -15.98 9.14
CA GLY A 360 -16.50 -17.27 8.51
C GLY A 360 -17.83 -17.88 8.93
N LEU A 361 -18.17 -17.83 10.22
CA LEU A 361 -19.45 -18.35 10.74
C LEU A 361 -20.64 -17.55 10.24
N LEU A 362 -20.54 -16.21 10.23
CA LEU A 362 -21.59 -15.34 9.69
C LEU A 362 -21.78 -15.55 8.19
N ALA A 363 -20.69 -15.69 7.44
CA ALA A 363 -20.76 -16.00 6.01
C ALA A 363 -21.39 -17.38 5.76
N ALA A 364 -20.97 -18.42 6.47
CA ALA A 364 -21.56 -19.74 6.36
C ALA A 364 -23.07 -19.71 6.65
N ALA A 365 -23.51 -18.98 7.67
CA ALA A 365 -24.92 -18.80 8.00
C ALA A 365 -25.66 -18.03 6.88
N ALA A 366 -25.16 -16.87 6.47
CA ALA A 366 -25.78 -16.02 5.47
C ALA A 366 -26.05 -16.77 4.14
N PHE A 367 -25.06 -17.55 3.68
CA PHE A 367 -25.11 -18.21 2.39
C PHE A 367 -25.75 -19.60 2.42
N SER A 368 -25.84 -20.28 3.60
CA SER A 368 -26.42 -21.63 3.70
C SER A 368 -27.86 -21.65 4.08
N LEU A 369 -28.38 -20.66 4.81
CA LEU A 369 -29.76 -20.68 5.33
C LEU A 369 -30.82 -20.52 4.23
N VAL A 370 -30.55 -19.78 3.15
CA VAL A 370 -31.49 -19.63 2.03
C VAL A 370 -31.70 -20.95 1.27
N PRO A 371 -30.68 -21.71 0.84
CA PRO A 371 -30.85 -23.05 0.30
C PRO A 371 -31.62 -24.01 1.23
N LEU A 372 -31.32 -23.93 2.54
CA LEU A 372 -32.00 -24.74 3.54
C LEU A 372 -33.50 -24.42 3.65
N ALA A 373 -33.88 -23.14 3.62
CA ALA A 373 -35.25 -22.68 3.64
C ALA A 373 -36.06 -23.26 2.45
N ARG A 374 -35.44 -23.36 1.27
CA ARG A 374 -36.04 -23.97 0.09
C ARG A 374 -36.23 -25.47 0.25
N ALA A 375 -35.22 -26.18 0.73
CA ALA A 375 -35.26 -27.63 0.94
C ALA A 375 -36.32 -28.03 1.98
N ARG A 376 -36.51 -27.26 3.04
CA ARG A 376 -37.56 -27.49 4.04
C ARG A 376 -38.95 -27.51 3.45
N ARG A 377 -39.25 -26.76 2.38
CA ARG A 377 -40.56 -26.67 1.74
C ARG A 377 -40.79 -27.72 0.65
N THR A 378 -39.87 -28.64 0.40
CA THR A 378 -40.04 -29.71 -0.55
C THR A 378 -41.27 -30.52 -0.14
N PRO A 379 -42.32 -30.63 -1.01
CA PRO A 379 -43.54 -31.38 -0.68
C PRO A 379 -43.30 -32.89 -0.87
N PRO A 380 -44.06 -33.78 -0.19
CA PRO A 380 -44.00 -35.24 -0.42
C PRO A 380 -44.23 -35.60 -1.88
N SER A 381 -45.11 -34.86 -2.60
CA SER A 381 -45.40 -35.05 -4.03
C SER A 381 -44.15 -34.86 -4.94
N ALA A 382 -43.02 -34.32 -4.42
CA ALA A 382 -41.76 -34.24 -5.15
C ALA A 382 -41.16 -35.61 -5.51
N LEU A 383 -41.63 -36.69 -4.88
CA LEU A 383 -41.33 -38.06 -5.29
C LEU A 383 -41.87 -38.39 -6.69
N PHE A 384 -43.04 -37.82 -7.06
CA PHE A 384 -43.76 -38.11 -8.29
C PHE A 384 -43.71 -36.98 -9.33
N ARG A 385 -43.48 -35.75 -8.89
CA ARG A 385 -43.36 -34.56 -9.74
C ARG A 385 -42.10 -33.80 -9.45
N ARG A 386 -41.33 -33.41 -10.47
CA ARG A 386 -40.23 -32.49 -10.29
C ARG A 386 -40.73 -31.17 -9.70
N SER A 387 -40.32 -30.80 -8.54
CA SER A 387 -40.65 -29.51 -7.95
C SER A 387 -40.02 -28.41 -8.81
N LEU A 388 -40.87 -27.58 -9.39
CA LEU A 388 -40.44 -26.34 -10.06
C LEU A 388 -39.91 -25.41 -8.98
N GLY A 389 -38.69 -24.90 -9.16
CA GLY A 389 -38.03 -24.00 -8.23
C GLY A 389 -38.95 -22.88 -7.75
N GLY A 390 -39.29 -22.91 -6.46
CA GLY A 390 -40.20 -21.94 -5.85
C GLY A 390 -39.52 -20.62 -5.55
N ARG A 391 -40.35 -19.56 -5.34
CA ARG A 391 -39.89 -18.26 -4.81
C ARG A 391 -39.17 -18.43 -3.47
N ILE A 392 -38.26 -17.54 -3.13
CA ILE A 392 -37.59 -17.53 -1.83
C ILE A 392 -38.66 -17.38 -0.73
N PRO A 393 -38.80 -18.37 0.16
CA PRO A 393 -39.81 -18.30 1.18
C PRO A 393 -39.50 -17.30 2.26
N LEU A 394 -40.45 -16.47 2.64
CA LEU A 394 -40.40 -15.72 3.89
C LEU A 394 -40.48 -16.72 5.06
N SER A 395 -39.35 -16.97 5.72
CA SER A 395 -39.24 -17.95 6.81
C SER A 395 -38.16 -17.49 7.81
N LEU A 396 -38.12 -18.10 8.98
CA LEU A 396 -37.09 -17.82 10.00
C LEU A 396 -35.69 -18.03 9.49
N GLU A 397 -35.49 -18.99 8.59
CA GLU A 397 -34.18 -19.26 7.97
C GLU A 397 -33.75 -18.12 7.03
N THR A 398 -34.68 -17.56 6.26
CA THR A 398 -34.38 -16.41 5.41
C THR A 398 -34.14 -15.15 6.23
N LEU A 399 -34.89 -14.94 7.31
CA LEU A 399 -34.61 -13.86 8.26
C LEU A 399 -33.22 -14.03 8.90
N GLY A 400 -32.89 -15.25 9.33
CA GLY A 400 -31.56 -15.59 9.86
C GLY A 400 -30.44 -15.34 8.86
N ALA A 401 -30.66 -15.64 7.56
CA ALA A 401 -29.69 -15.31 6.51
C ALA A 401 -29.48 -13.80 6.36
N VAL A 402 -30.55 -13.02 6.38
CA VAL A 402 -30.50 -11.56 6.31
C VAL A 402 -29.78 -10.97 7.54
N LEU A 403 -30.11 -11.45 8.74
CA LEU A 403 -29.45 -11.02 9.98
C LEU A 403 -27.97 -11.37 10.00
N ALA A 404 -27.61 -12.58 9.52
CA ALA A 404 -26.20 -12.99 9.41
C ALA A 404 -25.45 -12.13 8.37
N GLY A 405 -26.09 -11.80 7.24
CA GLY A 405 -25.54 -10.89 6.24
C GLY A 405 -25.39 -9.46 6.76
N ALA A 406 -26.38 -8.96 7.50
CA ALA A 406 -26.29 -7.65 8.18
C ALA A 406 -25.20 -7.65 9.27
N GLY A 407 -25.08 -8.75 10.03
CA GLY A 407 -24.00 -8.92 11.02
C GLY A 407 -22.61 -8.94 10.37
N LEU A 408 -22.48 -9.60 9.22
CA LEU A 408 -21.25 -9.62 8.43
C LEU A 408 -20.89 -8.21 7.95
N ALA A 409 -21.86 -7.45 7.45
CA ALA A 409 -21.67 -6.08 7.03
C ALA A 409 -21.32 -5.16 8.21
N ALA A 410 -22.00 -5.29 9.34
CA ALA A 410 -21.73 -4.54 10.56
C ALA A 410 -20.31 -4.84 11.10
N LEU A 411 -19.91 -6.11 11.09
CA LEU A 411 -18.57 -6.52 11.50
C LEU A 411 -17.50 -5.94 10.56
N ALA A 412 -17.74 -5.93 9.24
CA ALA A 412 -16.85 -5.34 8.26
C ALA A 412 -16.68 -3.83 8.49
N VAL A 413 -17.77 -3.10 8.78
CA VAL A 413 -17.70 -1.67 9.11
C VAL A 413 -16.99 -1.41 10.44
N ALA A 414 -17.26 -2.22 11.46
CA ALA A 414 -16.65 -2.07 12.79
C ALA A 414 -15.15 -2.38 12.82
N THR A 415 -14.67 -3.24 11.91
CA THR A 415 -13.25 -3.64 11.83
C THR A 415 -12.45 -2.86 10.79
N ALA A 416 -13.11 -2.08 9.94
CA ALA A 416 -12.44 -1.28 8.92
C ALA A 416 -11.76 -0.04 9.52
N PRO A 417 -10.61 0.38 8.99
CA PRO A 417 -9.93 1.62 9.40
C PRO A 417 -10.81 2.88 9.23
N THR A 418 -11.65 2.90 8.21
CA THR A 418 -12.62 3.96 7.96
C THR A 418 -14.00 3.36 7.65
N PRO A 419 -15.04 3.70 8.42
CA PRO A 419 -16.40 3.20 8.20
C PRO A 419 -16.95 3.50 6.80
N MET A 420 -16.56 4.66 6.24
CA MET A 420 -16.97 5.07 4.89
C MET A 420 -16.41 4.15 3.81
N ALA A 421 -15.14 3.73 3.91
CA ALA A 421 -14.53 2.81 2.95
C ALA A 421 -15.18 1.43 2.98
N ALA A 422 -15.50 0.90 4.18
CA ALA A 422 -16.24 -0.34 4.32
C ALA A 422 -17.66 -0.23 3.72
N GLY A 423 -18.35 0.88 3.95
CA GLY A 423 -19.68 1.15 3.38
C GLY A 423 -19.66 1.17 1.86
N ILE A 424 -18.70 1.86 1.25
CA ILE A 424 -18.49 1.89 -0.21
C ILE A 424 -18.22 0.47 -0.75
N MET A 425 -17.41 -0.31 -0.07
CA MET A 425 -17.09 -1.69 -0.46
C MET A 425 -18.33 -2.59 -0.41
N ILE A 426 -19.12 -2.55 0.68
CA ILE A 426 -20.34 -3.33 0.83
C ILE A 426 -21.37 -2.93 -0.25
N ALA A 427 -21.55 -1.63 -0.47
CA ALA A 427 -22.41 -1.11 -1.53
C ALA A 427 -21.92 -1.56 -2.92
N GLY A 428 -20.61 -1.51 -3.17
CA GLY A 428 -20.00 -1.98 -4.41
C GLY A 428 -20.28 -3.47 -4.68
N VAL A 429 -20.12 -4.33 -3.66
CA VAL A 429 -20.43 -5.76 -3.78
C VAL A 429 -21.92 -5.98 -4.04
N ALA A 430 -22.81 -5.28 -3.34
CA ALA A 430 -24.27 -5.41 -3.53
C ALA A 430 -24.70 -4.94 -4.92
N VAL A 431 -24.17 -3.81 -5.38
CA VAL A 431 -24.43 -3.27 -6.74
C VAL A 431 -23.88 -4.22 -7.81
N SER A 432 -22.67 -4.74 -7.62
CA SER A 432 -22.06 -5.72 -8.55
C SER A 432 -22.90 -6.99 -8.65
N PHE A 433 -23.36 -7.51 -7.51
CA PHE A 433 -24.24 -8.67 -7.50
C PHE A 433 -25.57 -8.41 -8.24
N GLY A 434 -26.21 -7.26 -7.95
CA GLY A 434 -27.45 -6.84 -8.60
C GLY A 434 -27.29 -6.67 -10.11
N LEU A 435 -26.19 -6.03 -10.55
CA LEU A 435 -25.89 -5.81 -11.95
C LEU A 435 -25.63 -7.13 -12.69
N LEU A 436 -24.84 -8.03 -12.13
CA LEU A 436 -24.55 -9.34 -12.71
C LEU A 436 -25.80 -10.22 -12.77
N TRP A 437 -26.67 -10.14 -11.77
CA TRP A 437 -27.95 -10.82 -11.78
C TRP A 437 -28.88 -10.26 -12.88
N ALA A 438 -28.98 -8.95 -13.02
CA ALA A 438 -29.76 -8.29 -14.08
C ALA A 438 -29.21 -8.61 -15.47
N LEU A 439 -27.88 -8.64 -15.64
CA LEU A 439 -27.22 -9.06 -16.88
C LEU A 439 -27.53 -10.52 -17.22
N GLY A 440 -27.58 -11.42 -16.24
CA GLY A 440 -27.98 -12.80 -16.44
C GLY A 440 -29.45 -12.94 -16.91
N LEU A 441 -30.35 -12.10 -16.38
CA LEU A 441 -31.75 -12.03 -16.87
C LEU A 441 -31.82 -11.48 -18.30
N PHE A 442 -31.06 -10.43 -18.59
CA PHE A 442 -31.00 -9.82 -19.92
C PHE A 442 -30.40 -10.77 -20.95
N ALA A 443 -29.37 -11.52 -20.62
CA ALA A 443 -28.77 -12.55 -21.44
C ALA A 443 -29.81 -13.67 -21.76
N ALA A 444 -30.57 -14.12 -20.77
CA ALA A 444 -31.60 -15.09 -20.95
C ALA A 444 -32.77 -14.59 -21.85
N TRP A 445 -33.15 -13.31 -21.67
CA TRP A 445 -34.16 -12.66 -22.53
C TRP A 445 -33.66 -12.49 -23.96
N GLY A 446 -32.44 -12.01 -24.17
CA GLY A 446 -31.81 -11.86 -25.50
C GLY A 446 -31.68 -13.18 -26.22
N ALA A 447 -31.22 -14.23 -25.53
CA ALA A 447 -31.15 -15.60 -26.08
C ALA A 447 -32.53 -16.11 -26.54
N GLY A 448 -33.58 -15.74 -25.82
CA GLY A 448 -34.98 -16.07 -26.23
C GLY A 448 -35.39 -15.47 -27.59
N LYS A 449 -34.88 -14.27 -27.92
CA LYS A 449 -35.13 -13.63 -29.23
C LYS A 449 -34.24 -14.20 -30.33
N VAL A 450 -32.91 -14.33 -30.04
CA VAL A 450 -31.92 -14.78 -31.05
C VAL A 450 -32.09 -16.25 -31.41
N ARG A 451 -32.61 -17.11 -30.52
CA ARG A 451 -32.83 -18.53 -30.79
C ARG A 451 -33.73 -18.80 -32.01
N ARG A 452 -34.56 -17.82 -32.41
CA ARG A 452 -35.43 -17.93 -33.59
C ARG A 452 -34.64 -17.89 -34.91
N LEU A 453 -33.47 -17.27 -34.87
CA LEU A 453 -32.56 -17.13 -36.02
C LEU A 453 -31.54 -18.27 -36.08
N ALA A 454 -31.39 -19.05 -35.02
CA ALA A 454 -30.39 -20.11 -34.90
C ALA A 454 -30.97 -21.48 -35.32
N SER A 455 -30.08 -22.37 -35.81
CA SER A 455 -30.35 -23.73 -36.19
C SER A 455 -29.46 -24.75 -35.48
N GLY A 456 -29.84 -26.02 -35.45
CA GLY A 456 -29.04 -27.12 -34.92
C GLY A 456 -28.62 -26.93 -33.45
N PRO A 457 -27.33 -27.20 -33.08
CA PRO A 457 -26.82 -27.11 -31.72
C PRO A 457 -26.93 -25.71 -31.11
N ALA A 458 -26.80 -24.65 -31.97
CA ALA A 458 -26.91 -23.25 -31.51
C ALA A 458 -28.34 -22.95 -30.99
N LYS A 459 -29.38 -23.45 -31.68
CA LYS A 459 -30.77 -23.30 -31.23
C LYS A 459 -31.01 -23.97 -29.90
N LEU A 460 -30.41 -25.14 -29.65
CA LEU A 460 -30.49 -25.86 -28.38
C LEU A 460 -29.79 -25.11 -27.26
N GLY A 461 -28.54 -24.64 -27.50
CA GLY A 461 -27.78 -23.85 -26.52
C GLY A 461 -28.48 -22.56 -26.12
N LEU A 462 -29.00 -21.81 -27.10
CA LEU A 462 -29.75 -20.57 -26.87
C LEU A 462 -31.11 -20.84 -26.18
N ALA A 463 -31.77 -21.96 -26.50
CA ALA A 463 -33.02 -22.36 -25.83
C ALA A 463 -32.76 -22.68 -24.34
N ASN A 464 -31.66 -23.36 -24.03
CA ASN A 464 -31.23 -23.62 -22.66
C ASN A 464 -30.93 -22.33 -21.93
N LEU A 465 -30.20 -21.40 -22.58
CA LEU A 465 -29.87 -20.08 -22.03
C LEU A 465 -31.12 -19.25 -21.73
N ALA A 466 -32.15 -19.30 -22.58
CA ALA A 466 -33.43 -18.62 -22.39
C ALA A 466 -34.33 -19.29 -21.33
N GLY A 467 -34.08 -20.54 -21.00
CA GLY A 467 -34.93 -21.35 -20.11
C GLY A 467 -35.01 -20.83 -18.66
N PRO A 468 -36.05 -21.23 -17.90
CA PRO A 468 -36.21 -20.79 -16.50
C PRO A 468 -35.12 -21.30 -15.54
N ARG A 469 -34.41 -22.37 -15.93
CA ARG A 469 -33.29 -22.98 -15.20
C ARG A 469 -31.94 -22.66 -15.83
N SER A 470 -31.87 -21.60 -16.58
CA SER A 470 -30.68 -21.19 -17.34
C SER A 470 -29.47 -20.94 -16.40
N ALA A 471 -28.32 -21.38 -16.85
CA ALA A 471 -27.06 -21.08 -16.23
C ALA A 471 -26.80 -19.56 -16.12
N ALA A 472 -27.34 -18.78 -17.09
CA ALA A 472 -27.24 -17.33 -17.06
C ALA A 472 -27.84 -16.67 -15.82
N ARG A 473 -28.96 -17.22 -15.32
CA ARG A 473 -29.63 -16.67 -14.13
C ARG A 473 -29.00 -17.08 -12.81
N THR A 474 -28.38 -18.25 -12.76
CA THR A 474 -27.87 -18.85 -11.51
C THR A 474 -26.38 -18.77 -11.37
N ALA A 475 -25.61 -18.91 -12.45
CA ALA A 475 -24.17 -18.94 -12.44
C ALA A 475 -23.53 -17.57 -12.76
N SER A 476 -24.23 -16.68 -13.51
CA SER A 476 -23.69 -15.38 -13.92
C SER A 476 -23.19 -14.52 -12.72
N PRO A 477 -23.90 -14.38 -11.58
CA PRO A 477 -23.38 -13.62 -10.46
C PRO A 477 -22.12 -14.24 -9.84
N ALA A 478 -22.05 -15.58 -9.76
CA ALA A 478 -20.91 -16.27 -9.17
C ALA A 478 -19.67 -16.17 -10.09
N ILE A 479 -19.84 -16.41 -11.40
CA ILE A 479 -18.77 -16.27 -12.40
C ILE A 479 -18.31 -14.83 -12.48
N GLY A 480 -19.25 -13.88 -12.62
CA GLY A 480 -18.92 -12.47 -12.75
C GLY A 480 -18.22 -11.89 -11.54
N LEU A 481 -18.66 -12.22 -10.31
CA LEU A 481 -17.97 -11.78 -9.08
C LEU A 481 -16.60 -12.43 -8.92
N GLY A 482 -16.45 -13.71 -9.27
CA GLY A 482 -15.16 -14.38 -9.27
C GLY A 482 -14.17 -13.71 -10.23
N VAL A 483 -14.61 -13.40 -11.46
CA VAL A 483 -13.80 -12.68 -12.45
C VAL A 483 -13.54 -11.23 -12.02
N ALA A 484 -14.53 -10.55 -11.43
CA ALA A 484 -14.36 -9.19 -10.92
C ALA A 484 -13.28 -9.11 -9.82
N LEU A 485 -13.30 -10.07 -8.90
CA LEU A 485 -12.27 -10.17 -7.86
C LEU A 485 -10.88 -10.41 -8.46
N LEU A 486 -10.76 -11.36 -9.39
CA LEU A 486 -9.50 -11.65 -10.07
C LEU A 486 -9.00 -10.43 -10.85
N ALA A 487 -9.88 -9.77 -11.61
CA ALA A 487 -9.54 -8.58 -12.37
C ALA A 487 -9.09 -7.42 -11.44
N CYS A 488 -9.82 -7.19 -10.36
CA CYS A 488 -9.47 -6.18 -9.37
C CYS A 488 -8.07 -6.42 -8.79
N VAL A 489 -7.77 -7.66 -8.38
CA VAL A 489 -6.46 -8.02 -7.82
C VAL A 489 -5.34 -7.88 -8.86
N VAL A 490 -5.55 -8.37 -10.09
CA VAL A 490 -4.57 -8.24 -11.19
C VAL A 490 -4.30 -6.77 -11.52
N LEU A 491 -5.35 -5.94 -11.59
CA LEU A 491 -5.22 -4.51 -11.88
C LEU A 491 -4.50 -3.74 -10.75
N ILE A 492 -4.81 -4.02 -9.49
CA ILE A 492 -4.10 -3.41 -8.36
C ILE A 492 -2.64 -3.85 -8.37
N GLN A 493 -2.38 -5.14 -8.57
CA GLN A 493 -1.01 -5.67 -8.64
C GLN A 493 -0.22 -5.04 -9.79
N SER A 494 -0.81 -4.96 -10.98
CA SER A 494 -0.14 -4.35 -12.14
C SER A 494 0.14 -2.86 -11.93
N ALA A 495 -0.78 -2.11 -11.32
CA ALA A 495 -0.59 -0.71 -11.00
C ALA A 495 0.53 -0.50 -9.97
N LEU A 496 0.57 -1.32 -8.91
CA LEU A 496 1.65 -1.27 -7.91
C LEU A 496 3.02 -1.63 -8.52
N LEU A 497 3.08 -2.67 -9.36
CA LEU A 497 4.31 -3.03 -10.06
C LEU A 497 4.73 -1.97 -11.08
N ALA A 498 3.78 -1.38 -11.80
CA ALA A 498 4.06 -0.29 -12.72
C ALA A 498 4.56 0.96 -11.99
N GLN A 499 4.04 1.27 -10.80
CA GLN A 499 4.53 2.37 -9.99
C GLN A 499 6.00 2.15 -9.59
N VAL A 500 6.37 0.92 -9.24
CA VAL A 500 7.76 0.55 -8.96
C VAL A 500 8.66 0.79 -10.18
N THR A 501 8.22 0.36 -11.35
CA THR A 501 8.98 0.54 -12.60
C THR A 501 8.91 1.98 -13.14
N SER A 502 7.84 2.73 -12.82
CA SER A 502 7.67 4.14 -13.21
C SER A 502 8.37 5.13 -12.28
N VAL A 503 8.87 4.69 -11.10
CA VAL A 503 9.74 5.50 -10.22
C VAL A 503 11.05 5.89 -10.94
N ALA A 504 11.40 5.20 -12.04
CA ALA A 504 12.46 5.61 -12.96
C ALA A 504 11.87 6.06 -14.32
N PRO A 505 11.17 7.21 -14.43
CA PRO A 505 10.75 7.69 -15.72
C PRO A 505 11.98 7.89 -16.61
N ARG A 506 11.85 7.55 -17.88
CA ARG A 506 12.90 7.85 -18.90
C ARG A 506 13.25 9.33 -18.94
N THR A 507 12.43 10.17 -18.32
CA THR A 507 12.56 11.63 -18.20
C THR A 507 13.25 12.08 -16.92
N ALA A 508 13.49 11.19 -15.92
CA ALA A 508 14.15 11.56 -14.69
C ALA A 508 15.59 12.08 -14.94
N PRO A 509 16.08 13.06 -14.14
CA PRO A 509 17.48 13.44 -14.18
C PRO A 509 18.35 12.25 -13.78
N ALA A 510 19.51 12.12 -14.40
CA ALA A 510 20.49 11.10 -14.01
C ALA A 510 21.22 11.47 -12.71
N MET A 511 21.49 12.77 -12.56
CA MET A 511 22.23 13.31 -11.42
C MET A 511 21.59 14.58 -10.87
N VAL A 512 21.71 14.73 -9.56
CA VAL A 512 21.34 15.95 -8.81
C VAL A 512 22.57 16.45 -8.07
N PHE A 513 22.83 17.72 -8.15
CA PHE A 513 23.91 18.40 -7.47
C PHE A 513 23.32 19.36 -6.44
N THR A 514 23.84 19.33 -5.20
CA THR A 514 23.37 20.22 -4.15
C THR A 514 24.58 20.91 -3.49
N GLU A 515 24.31 21.99 -2.78
CA GLU A 515 25.34 22.80 -2.10
C GLU A 515 26.32 23.48 -3.05
N ILE A 516 25.93 23.82 -4.28
CA ILE A 516 26.77 24.59 -5.21
C ILE A 516 26.85 26.02 -4.68
N PRO A 517 28.07 26.53 -4.30
CA PRO A 517 28.19 27.90 -3.83
C PRO A 517 27.83 28.91 -4.92
N GLY A 518 27.21 30.03 -4.54
CA GLY A 518 26.74 31.05 -5.48
C GLY A 518 27.87 31.68 -6.29
N ASP A 519 28.99 31.94 -5.64
CA ASP A 519 30.21 32.48 -6.24
C ASP A 519 30.90 31.52 -7.20
N GLN A 520 30.74 30.23 -7.06
CA GLN A 520 31.34 29.19 -7.89
C GLN A 520 30.41 28.65 -8.98
N ALA A 521 29.17 29.10 -9.01
CA ALA A 521 28.13 28.54 -9.85
C ALA A 521 28.47 28.58 -11.36
N ALA A 522 29.07 29.66 -11.86
CA ALA A 522 29.45 29.76 -13.26
C ALA A 522 30.64 28.82 -13.61
N ALA A 523 31.62 28.69 -12.70
CA ALA A 523 32.72 27.75 -12.89
C ALA A 523 32.24 26.31 -12.86
N PHE A 524 31.27 26.00 -11.99
CA PHE A 524 30.60 24.71 -11.94
C PHE A 524 29.87 24.35 -13.27
N ASP A 525 29.11 25.30 -13.81
CA ASP A 525 28.43 25.13 -15.08
C ASP A 525 29.42 24.86 -16.24
N ALA A 526 30.56 25.56 -16.25
CA ALA A 526 31.62 25.35 -17.23
C ALA A 526 32.24 23.95 -17.14
N GLU A 527 32.46 23.42 -15.94
CA GLU A 527 32.97 22.05 -15.77
C GLU A 527 31.93 20.98 -16.16
N VAL A 528 30.68 21.22 -15.87
CA VAL A 528 29.57 20.33 -16.33
C VAL A 528 29.50 20.31 -17.84
N ALA A 529 29.59 21.47 -18.50
CA ALA A 529 29.56 21.59 -19.94
C ALA A 529 30.66 20.81 -20.68
N LYS A 530 31.84 20.67 -20.05
CA LYS A 530 32.96 19.87 -20.61
C LYS A 530 32.64 18.38 -20.75
N VAL A 531 31.70 17.87 -19.96
CA VAL A 531 31.30 16.44 -19.97
C VAL A 531 29.98 16.21 -20.72
N ILE A 532 28.98 17.07 -20.48
CA ILE A 532 27.64 16.92 -21.06
C ILE A 532 27.60 17.52 -22.48
N GLY A 533 28.41 18.51 -22.76
CA GLY A 533 28.32 19.34 -23.95
C GLY A 533 27.50 20.60 -23.68
N PRO A 534 26.91 21.23 -24.72
CA PRO A 534 26.14 22.45 -24.56
C PRO A 534 25.01 22.28 -23.54
N LEU A 535 24.98 23.18 -22.55
CA LEU A 535 23.96 23.17 -21.50
C LEU A 535 22.65 23.73 -22.08
N THR A 536 21.64 22.88 -22.15
CA THR A 536 20.31 23.25 -22.59
C THR A 536 19.30 23.00 -21.45
N PRO A 537 18.15 23.70 -21.44
CA PRO A 537 17.10 23.46 -20.42
C PRO A 537 16.59 22.00 -20.36
N LYS A 538 16.83 21.20 -21.42
CA LYS A 538 16.48 19.78 -21.47
C LYS A 538 17.54 18.85 -20.90
N THR A 539 18.80 19.30 -20.83
CA THR A 539 19.93 18.48 -20.38
C THR A 539 20.50 18.91 -19.03
N TYR A 540 20.35 20.19 -18.70
CA TYR A 540 20.87 20.75 -17.44
C TYR A 540 20.00 21.91 -16.97
N LEU A 541 19.69 21.93 -15.69
CA LEU A 541 18.96 23.02 -15.05
C LEU A 541 19.56 23.29 -13.68
N ARG A 542 20.11 24.52 -13.48
CA ARG A 542 20.58 24.98 -12.18
C ARG A 542 19.64 26.06 -11.65
N MET A 543 19.36 26.00 -10.37
CA MET A 543 18.43 26.89 -9.69
C MET A 543 19.00 27.28 -8.32
N PRO A 544 18.95 28.57 -7.93
CA PRO A 544 19.20 28.96 -6.56
C PRO A 544 18.24 28.24 -5.61
N PHE A 545 18.72 27.90 -4.43
CA PHE A 545 17.98 27.15 -3.42
C PHE A 545 18.02 27.85 -2.08
N ALA A 546 16.88 27.94 -1.43
CA ALA A 546 16.75 28.35 -0.04
C ALA A 546 15.68 27.50 0.67
N THR A 547 15.59 27.66 1.96
CA THR A 547 14.45 27.14 2.74
C THR A 547 13.70 28.29 3.36
N GLY A 548 12.39 28.18 3.45
CA GLY A 548 11.55 29.20 4.05
C GLY A 548 10.25 28.60 4.58
N ARG A 549 9.60 29.33 5.45
CA ARG A 549 8.33 28.97 6.07
C ARG A 549 7.24 29.91 5.62
N ILE A 550 6.05 29.38 5.39
CA ILE A 550 4.84 30.17 5.21
C ILE A 550 4.41 30.66 6.59
N SER A 551 4.57 31.96 6.87
CA SER A 551 4.29 32.58 8.17
C SER A 551 2.90 33.23 8.23
N ALA A 552 2.43 33.81 7.10
CA ALA A 552 1.09 34.41 7.05
C ALA A 552 0.43 34.21 5.68
N LEU A 553 -0.90 34.21 5.69
CA LEU A 553 -1.75 34.10 4.50
C LEU A 553 -2.68 35.32 4.46
N LYS A 554 -2.68 36.05 3.34
CA LYS A 554 -3.51 37.27 3.18
C LYS A 554 -3.33 38.29 4.32
N GLY A 555 -2.10 38.43 4.82
CA GLY A 555 -1.76 39.33 5.92
C GLY A 555 -2.15 38.82 7.32
N GLN A 556 -2.64 37.62 7.46
CA GLN A 556 -3.00 37.01 8.75
C GLN A 556 -2.08 35.80 9.06
N PRO A 557 -1.66 35.61 10.30
CA PRO A 557 -0.91 34.42 10.70
C PRO A 557 -1.63 33.14 10.31
N VAL A 558 -0.86 32.11 9.97
CA VAL A 558 -1.41 30.82 9.50
C VAL A 558 -2.26 30.17 10.57
N ASP A 559 -3.57 30.00 10.30
CA ASP A 559 -4.47 29.19 11.12
C ASP A 559 -4.45 27.74 10.64
N LYS A 560 -3.63 26.92 11.28
CA LYS A 560 -3.41 25.51 10.92
C LYS A 560 -4.67 24.65 11.02
N GLN A 561 -5.69 25.06 11.76
CA GLN A 561 -6.95 24.32 11.89
C GLN A 561 -7.81 24.41 10.63
N LYS A 562 -7.68 25.50 9.89
CA LYS A 562 -8.40 25.74 8.61
C LYS A 562 -7.76 25.04 7.42
N ILE A 563 -6.55 24.49 7.59
CA ILE A 563 -5.81 23.80 6.52
C ILE A 563 -6.19 22.32 6.49
N ARG A 564 -6.43 21.77 5.31
CA ARG A 564 -6.71 20.33 5.15
C ARG A 564 -5.58 19.48 5.75
N PRO A 565 -5.88 18.43 6.53
CA PRO A 565 -4.87 17.66 7.27
C PRO A 565 -3.70 17.14 6.43
N GLY A 566 -3.95 16.74 5.18
CA GLY A 566 -2.92 16.19 4.29
C GLY A 566 -1.83 17.17 3.88
N GLN A 567 -2.09 18.48 3.92
CA GLN A 567 -1.14 19.53 3.49
C GLN A 567 -0.63 20.42 4.63
N ARG A 568 -0.94 20.10 5.90
CA ARG A 568 -0.47 20.88 7.07
C ARG A 568 1.04 20.91 7.18
N TRP A 569 1.71 19.87 6.72
CA TRP A 569 3.18 19.76 6.73
C TRP A 569 3.86 20.95 6.05
N ALA A 570 3.26 21.53 5.02
CA ALA A 570 3.82 22.68 4.29
C ALA A 570 3.79 23.97 5.11
N PHE A 571 3.00 24.02 6.18
CA PHE A 571 2.86 25.17 7.07
C PHE A 571 3.49 24.91 8.45
N ASP A 572 3.83 23.66 8.74
CA ASP A 572 4.50 23.27 9.98
C ASP A 572 6.03 23.35 9.89
N ASN A 573 6.57 23.19 8.68
CA ASN A 573 7.99 23.02 8.42
C ASN A 573 8.55 24.11 7.52
N ASP A 574 9.87 24.30 7.56
CA ASP A 574 10.57 25.01 6.52
C ASP A 574 10.57 24.14 5.25
N ILE A 575 10.16 24.71 4.15
CA ILE A 575 10.09 24.01 2.85
C ILE A 575 11.10 24.58 1.89
N GLY A 576 11.64 23.71 1.04
CA GLY A 576 12.58 24.11 -0.01
C GLY A 576 11.90 25.02 -1.03
N LEU A 577 12.53 26.10 -1.34
CA LEU A 577 12.12 27.05 -2.37
C LEU A 577 13.25 27.33 -3.34
N SER A 578 12.88 27.81 -4.50
CA SER A 578 13.84 28.22 -5.54
C SER A 578 13.48 29.59 -6.11
N LEU A 579 14.40 30.15 -6.88
CA LEU A 579 14.22 31.40 -7.62
C LEU A 579 14.38 31.13 -9.10
N LEU A 580 13.44 31.64 -9.91
CA LEU A 580 13.51 31.58 -11.35
C LEU A 580 13.26 32.95 -11.98
N ALA A 581 13.98 33.24 -13.07
CA ALA A 581 13.81 34.46 -13.80
C ALA A 581 12.48 34.53 -14.60
N GLY A 582 11.89 33.39 -14.90
CA GLY A 582 10.65 33.27 -15.69
C GLY A 582 10.16 31.83 -15.76
N GLU A 583 9.28 31.56 -16.72
CA GLU A 583 8.66 30.25 -16.90
C GLU A 583 9.67 29.13 -17.24
N PRO A 584 9.71 28.02 -16.48
CA PRO A 584 10.55 26.88 -16.82
C PRO A 584 9.91 25.99 -17.89
N THR A 585 10.73 25.15 -18.53
CA THR A 585 10.29 24.27 -19.63
C THR A 585 9.16 23.30 -19.19
N ASP A 586 9.22 22.78 -17.96
CA ASP A 586 8.20 21.90 -17.36
C ASP A 586 7.49 22.65 -16.23
N ALA A 587 6.76 23.70 -16.59
CA ALA A 587 6.15 24.62 -15.64
C ALA A 587 5.02 23.98 -14.81
N GLY A 588 4.27 23.03 -15.39
CA GLY A 588 3.11 22.40 -14.75
C GLY A 588 2.01 23.39 -14.37
N THR A 589 1.86 24.50 -15.14
CA THR A 589 0.95 25.60 -14.84
C THR A 589 -0.51 25.14 -14.87
N VAL A 590 -1.22 25.35 -13.76
CA VAL A 590 -2.65 25.07 -13.61
C VAL A 590 -3.48 26.33 -13.76
N ALA A 591 -3.00 27.45 -13.18
CA ALA A 591 -3.67 28.74 -13.25
C ALA A 591 -2.66 29.90 -13.08
N GLY A 592 -2.99 31.05 -13.64
CA GLY A 592 -2.15 32.26 -13.58
C GLY A 592 -1.16 32.37 -14.73
N GLN A 593 -0.22 33.31 -14.63
CA GLN A 593 0.81 33.58 -15.62
C GLN A 593 2.15 33.82 -14.94
N TRP A 594 3.22 33.28 -15.52
CA TRP A 594 4.58 33.50 -15.06
C TRP A 594 5.04 34.93 -15.33
N TRP A 595 5.92 35.39 -14.47
CA TRP A 595 6.56 36.69 -14.64
C TRP A 595 7.58 36.63 -15.78
N LYS A 596 7.85 37.82 -16.34
CA LYS A 596 8.87 37.97 -17.37
C LYS A 596 10.26 38.07 -16.73
N PRO A 597 11.33 37.64 -17.41
CA PRO A 597 12.70 37.90 -16.95
C PRO A 597 12.93 39.39 -16.69
N GLY A 598 13.59 39.70 -15.54
CA GLY A 598 13.83 41.10 -15.14
C GLY A 598 12.64 41.79 -14.47
N HIS A 599 11.67 41.03 -13.95
CA HIS A 599 10.56 41.59 -13.15
C HIS A 599 11.13 42.41 -11.97
N ALA A 600 10.75 43.69 -11.90
CA ALA A 600 11.19 44.63 -10.87
C ALA A 600 10.05 45.09 -9.92
N GLY A 601 8.90 44.42 -9.94
CA GLY A 601 7.74 44.70 -9.11
C GLY A 601 7.78 44.00 -7.75
N PRO A 602 6.64 43.95 -7.05
CA PRO A 602 6.50 43.14 -5.82
C PRO A 602 6.82 41.67 -6.07
N PRO A 603 7.43 40.98 -5.08
CA PRO A 603 7.80 39.57 -5.22
C PRO A 603 6.64 38.71 -5.72
N GLN A 604 6.92 37.88 -6.75
CA GLN A 604 5.94 36.98 -7.33
C GLN A 604 6.24 35.54 -6.88
N LEU A 605 5.15 34.76 -6.67
CA LEU A 605 5.21 33.39 -6.18
C LEU A 605 4.49 32.45 -7.14
N ALA A 606 5.16 31.38 -7.54
CA ALA A 606 4.52 30.20 -8.09
C ALA A 606 4.38 29.16 -6.96
N LEU A 607 3.15 28.78 -6.64
CA LEU A 607 2.80 27.92 -5.51
C LEU A 607 2.24 26.59 -6.02
N ASN A 608 2.57 25.50 -5.32
CA ASN A 608 1.94 24.20 -5.56
C ASN A 608 0.42 24.30 -5.38
N ALA A 609 -0.34 23.89 -6.40
CA ALA A 609 -1.79 23.97 -6.45
C ALA A 609 -2.47 23.20 -5.31
N GLU A 610 -1.92 22.07 -4.88
CA GLU A 610 -2.45 21.27 -3.77
C GLU A 610 -2.33 21.99 -2.42
N ILE A 611 -1.20 22.69 -2.21
CA ILE A 611 -0.99 23.52 -1.01
C ILE A 611 -1.93 24.70 -1.02
N ALA A 612 -2.08 25.35 -2.19
CA ALA A 612 -2.98 26.48 -2.36
C ALA A 612 -4.45 26.09 -2.10
N GLU A 613 -4.89 24.97 -2.69
CA GLU A 613 -6.26 24.44 -2.49
C GLU A 613 -6.52 24.09 -1.02
N ALA A 614 -5.55 23.48 -0.34
CA ALA A 614 -5.68 23.10 1.05
C ALA A 614 -5.82 24.30 2.00
N ALA A 615 -5.25 25.45 1.63
CA ALA A 615 -5.31 26.70 2.39
C ALA A 615 -6.35 27.70 1.84
N GLY A 616 -7.11 27.36 0.80
CA GLY A 616 -8.10 28.26 0.17
C GLY A 616 -7.48 29.48 -0.51
N LEU A 617 -6.26 29.33 -1.06
CA LEU A 617 -5.52 30.39 -1.76
C LEU A 617 -5.80 30.37 -3.26
N LYS A 618 -5.76 31.56 -3.87
CA LYS A 618 -5.99 31.77 -5.31
C LYS A 618 -4.88 32.64 -5.90
N VAL A 619 -4.79 32.65 -7.23
CA VAL A 619 -3.94 33.59 -7.95
C VAL A 619 -4.33 35.01 -7.54
N GLY A 620 -3.33 35.82 -7.21
CA GLY A 620 -3.48 37.19 -6.72
C GLY A 620 -3.42 37.37 -5.20
N ASP A 621 -3.60 36.30 -4.41
CA ASP A 621 -3.48 36.36 -2.95
C ASP A 621 -2.00 36.57 -2.54
N THR A 622 -1.79 37.17 -1.37
CA THR A 622 -0.46 37.40 -0.79
C THR A 622 -0.13 36.33 0.23
N VAL A 623 1.09 35.83 0.19
CA VAL A 623 1.65 34.87 1.14
C VAL A 623 2.93 35.46 1.71
N THR A 624 3.04 35.51 3.03
CA THR A 624 4.26 35.93 3.72
C THR A 624 5.16 34.72 3.95
N LEU A 625 6.37 34.79 3.46
CA LEU A 625 7.41 33.76 3.57
C LEU A 625 8.54 34.24 4.49
N SER A 626 8.83 33.52 5.54
CA SER A 626 10.00 33.76 6.38
C SER A 626 11.19 33.01 5.81
N ILE A 627 12.14 33.71 5.21
CA ILE A 627 13.29 33.15 4.50
C ILE A 627 14.57 33.78 5.07
N LEU A 628 15.50 32.96 5.55
CA LEU A 628 16.77 33.42 6.16
C LEU A 628 16.58 34.48 7.25
N GLY A 629 15.47 34.39 8.01
CA GLY A 629 15.13 35.33 9.08
C GLY A 629 14.52 36.66 8.61
N ARG A 630 14.12 36.78 7.34
CA ARG A 630 13.44 37.95 6.76
C ARG A 630 12.06 37.53 6.27
N ASP A 631 11.05 38.31 6.59
CA ASP A 631 9.69 38.11 6.07
C ASP A 631 9.54 38.81 4.71
N ILE A 632 9.06 38.06 3.73
CA ILE A 632 8.86 38.48 2.35
C ILE A 632 7.42 38.26 1.97
N ASP A 633 6.72 39.34 1.65
CA ASP A 633 5.37 39.29 1.11
C ASP A 633 5.43 39.04 -0.40
N ALA A 634 4.98 37.86 -0.83
CA ALA A 634 4.95 37.47 -2.21
C ALA A 634 3.52 37.29 -2.71
N ARG A 635 3.21 37.78 -3.91
CA ARG A 635 1.91 37.62 -4.53
C ARG A 635 1.88 36.35 -5.37
N ILE A 636 0.87 35.50 -5.19
CA ILE A 636 0.69 34.31 -6.02
C ILE A 636 0.39 34.73 -7.47
N ALA A 637 1.33 34.53 -8.34
CA ALA A 637 1.20 34.74 -9.78
C ALA A 637 0.74 33.47 -10.49
N VAL A 638 1.21 32.32 -10.02
CA VAL A 638 0.99 31.01 -10.65
C VAL A 638 0.64 29.94 -9.63
N LEU A 639 -0.34 29.12 -9.96
CA LEU A 639 -0.59 27.84 -9.32
C LEU A 639 -0.10 26.73 -10.26
N ARG A 640 0.73 25.84 -9.75
CA ARG A 640 1.35 24.79 -10.53
C ARG A 640 1.21 23.41 -9.91
N LYS A 641 1.17 22.37 -10.74
CA LYS A 641 1.27 20.97 -10.33
C LYS A 641 2.72 20.52 -10.45
N ILE A 642 3.22 19.84 -9.43
CA ILE A 642 4.56 19.26 -9.44
C ILE A 642 4.46 17.81 -9.88
N GLU A 643 5.19 17.45 -10.93
CA GLU A 643 5.35 16.07 -11.36
C GLU A 643 6.70 15.54 -10.83
N PHE A 644 6.64 14.80 -9.74
CA PHE A 644 7.84 14.18 -9.17
C PHE A 644 8.39 13.13 -10.14
N GLY A 645 9.67 13.27 -10.49
CA GLY A 645 10.36 12.40 -11.46
C GLY A 645 10.52 13.00 -12.84
N GLY A 646 9.95 14.19 -13.13
CA GLY A 646 10.21 14.97 -14.33
C GLY A 646 11.54 15.73 -14.26
N PHE A 647 11.97 16.28 -15.42
CA PHE A 647 13.14 17.18 -15.51
C PHE A 647 12.71 18.63 -15.34
N GLY A 648 11.99 18.92 -14.29
CA GLY A 648 11.50 20.26 -13.98
C GLY A 648 11.87 20.71 -12.56
N PRO A 649 11.60 21.97 -12.22
CA PRO A 649 11.84 22.47 -10.87
C PRO A 649 10.83 21.87 -9.89
N ASN A 650 11.26 20.89 -9.10
CA ASN A 650 10.43 20.19 -8.13
C ASN A 650 10.36 20.89 -6.77
N PHE A 651 10.15 22.21 -6.78
CA PHE A 651 9.97 23.03 -5.58
C PHE A 651 8.52 23.42 -5.39
N ASN A 652 8.03 23.35 -4.15
CA ASN A 652 6.66 23.75 -3.80
C ASN A 652 6.44 25.27 -3.90
N LEU A 653 7.52 26.03 -3.67
CA LEU A 653 7.56 27.48 -3.76
C LEU A 653 8.62 27.90 -4.76
N ILE A 654 8.28 28.72 -5.73
CA ILE A 654 9.24 29.36 -6.62
C ILE A 654 8.96 30.86 -6.61
N LEU A 655 9.97 31.64 -6.26
CA LEU A 655 9.93 33.10 -6.27
C LEU A 655 10.58 33.65 -7.51
N ASP A 656 10.27 34.89 -7.87
CA ASP A 656 11.07 35.64 -8.83
C ASP A 656 12.46 35.94 -8.25
N THR A 657 13.41 36.26 -9.13
CA THR A 657 14.81 36.51 -8.74
C THR A 657 14.98 37.80 -7.94
N ASN A 658 14.01 38.71 -8.01
CA ASN A 658 14.03 39.98 -7.29
C ASN A 658 13.74 39.80 -5.79
N ALA A 659 12.96 38.78 -5.43
CA ALA A 659 12.54 38.51 -4.04
C ALA A 659 13.70 38.37 -3.06
N LEU A 660 14.85 37.84 -3.48
CA LEU A 660 16.04 37.63 -2.67
C LEU A 660 17.31 38.23 -3.34
N ALA A 661 17.16 39.35 -4.02
CA ALA A 661 18.26 40.05 -4.68
C ALA A 661 19.38 40.36 -3.67
N GLY A 662 20.62 40.01 -4.03
CA GLY A 662 21.80 40.22 -3.19
C GLY A 662 22.04 39.20 -2.08
N ALA A 663 21.17 38.19 -1.92
CA ALA A 663 21.42 37.07 -1.02
C ALA A 663 22.42 36.08 -1.63
N ASP A 664 23.45 35.68 -0.86
CA ASP A 664 24.35 34.60 -1.26
C ASP A 664 23.66 33.24 -1.07
N LEU A 665 23.03 32.76 -2.15
CA LEU A 665 22.28 31.51 -2.15
C LEU A 665 23.11 30.40 -2.77
N ARG A 666 23.07 29.22 -2.14
CA ARG A 666 23.56 28.00 -2.76
C ARG A 666 22.62 27.60 -3.89
N SER A 667 23.12 26.83 -4.84
CA SER A 667 22.31 26.34 -5.96
C SER A 667 22.16 24.82 -5.88
N VAL A 668 21.03 24.35 -6.45
CA VAL A 668 20.77 22.96 -6.81
C VAL A 668 20.79 22.86 -8.33
N ALA A 669 21.44 21.84 -8.86
CA ALA A 669 21.39 21.57 -10.29
C ALA A 669 20.95 20.12 -10.56
N ILE A 670 20.29 19.93 -11.70
CA ILE A 670 19.92 18.61 -12.21
C ILE A 670 20.51 18.42 -13.58
N ALA A 671 20.98 17.21 -13.86
CA ALA A 671 21.56 16.87 -15.16
C ALA A 671 21.00 15.57 -15.71
N ARG A 672 20.79 15.53 -17.03
CA ARG A 672 20.44 14.34 -17.79
C ARG A 672 21.67 13.93 -18.63
N LEU A 673 22.15 12.72 -18.38
CA LEU A 673 23.29 12.16 -19.09
C LEU A 673 23.25 10.63 -19.04
N ASP A 674 24.04 10.01 -19.91
CA ASP A 674 24.16 8.56 -20.01
C ASP A 674 25.02 8.00 -18.86
N LYS A 675 24.75 6.76 -18.47
CA LYS A 675 25.45 6.05 -17.38
C LYS A 675 26.97 6.10 -17.49
N THR A 676 27.50 6.01 -18.70
CA THR A 676 28.96 6.05 -18.97
C THR A 676 29.61 7.38 -18.60
N ARG A 677 28.87 8.48 -18.67
CA ARG A 677 29.36 9.84 -18.36
C ARG A 677 29.21 10.21 -16.90
N GLU A 678 28.32 9.52 -16.14
CA GLU A 678 28.08 9.82 -14.71
C GLU A 678 29.36 9.74 -13.87
N ALA A 679 30.14 8.67 -14.03
CA ALA A 679 31.38 8.47 -13.29
C ALA A 679 32.47 9.51 -13.65
N ALA A 680 32.55 9.89 -14.92
CA ALA A 680 33.49 10.92 -15.39
C ALA A 680 33.12 12.30 -14.82
N LEU A 681 31.82 12.65 -14.82
CA LEU A 681 31.33 13.90 -14.26
C LEU A 681 31.55 13.98 -12.76
N THR A 682 31.25 12.89 -12.03
CA THR A 682 31.46 12.82 -10.56
C THR A 682 32.90 13.01 -10.19
N ARG A 683 33.88 12.36 -10.87
CA ARG A 683 35.32 12.53 -10.61
C ARG A 683 35.76 13.95 -10.88
N ARG A 684 35.35 14.53 -12.00
CA ARG A 684 35.77 15.86 -12.42
C ARG A 684 35.23 16.93 -11.48
N LEU A 685 33.94 16.92 -11.20
CA LEU A 685 33.33 17.88 -10.27
C LEU A 685 33.87 17.72 -8.86
N GLY A 686 34.14 16.49 -8.44
CA GLY A 686 34.73 16.23 -7.15
C GLY A 686 36.13 16.81 -6.98
N ALA A 687 36.95 16.81 -8.03
CA ALA A 687 38.28 17.42 -7.96
C ALA A 687 38.20 18.96 -7.87
N SER A 688 37.28 19.57 -8.60
CA SER A 688 37.16 21.04 -8.69
C SER A 688 36.28 21.65 -7.59
N PHE A 689 35.25 20.91 -7.12
CA PHE A 689 34.22 21.39 -6.17
C PHE A 689 33.98 20.37 -5.04
N PRO A 690 34.91 20.21 -4.09
CA PRO A 690 34.80 19.19 -3.04
C PRO A 690 33.61 19.39 -2.09
N GLY A 691 33.09 20.62 -2.01
CA GLY A 691 31.88 20.95 -1.20
C GLY A 691 30.54 20.61 -1.85
N VAL A 692 30.53 20.31 -3.15
CA VAL A 692 29.29 20.02 -3.88
C VAL A 692 28.90 18.55 -3.71
N ASN A 693 27.67 18.28 -3.27
CA ASN A 693 27.16 16.93 -3.16
C ASN A 693 26.62 16.45 -4.50
N VAL A 694 27.07 15.31 -4.93
CA VAL A 694 26.67 14.65 -6.19
C VAL A 694 25.79 13.43 -5.86
N ILE A 695 24.54 13.45 -6.31
CA ILE A 695 23.55 12.41 -6.06
C ILE A 695 23.24 11.71 -7.38
N SER A 696 23.54 10.41 -7.49
CA SER A 696 23.07 9.61 -8.60
C SER A 696 21.62 9.20 -8.33
N VAL A 697 20.70 9.69 -9.13
CA VAL A 697 19.27 9.36 -9.03
C VAL A 697 19.04 7.88 -9.33
N ARG A 698 19.80 7.35 -10.29
CA ARG A 698 19.71 5.93 -10.68
C ARG A 698 20.03 5.00 -9.51
N GLU A 699 21.11 5.25 -8.76
CA GLU A 699 21.43 4.43 -7.57
C GLU A 699 20.34 4.46 -6.51
N GLN A 700 19.67 5.59 -6.34
CA GLN A 700 18.56 5.72 -5.39
C GLN A 700 17.32 4.97 -5.88
N LEU A 701 17.06 5.00 -7.17
CA LEU A 701 15.96 4.26 -7.79
C LEU A 701 16.19 2.75 -7.72
N ASP A 702 17.40 2.27 -7.96
CA ASP A 702 17.76 0.85 -7.85
C ASP A 702 17.59 0.35 -6.39
N ALA A 703 18.01 1.16 -5.41
CA ALA A 703 17.82 0.85 -4.00
C ALA A 703 16.32 0.78 -3.62
N ALA A 704 15.52 1.74 -4.09
CA ALA A 704 14.08 1.72 -3.91
C ALA A 704 13.43 0.50 -4.59
N ALA A 705 13.80 0.18 -5.84
CA ALA A 705 13.29 -0.96 -6.58
C ALA A 705 13.50 -2.28 -5.83
N SER A 706 14.68 -2.48 -5.23
CA SER A 706 14.98 -3.69 -4.46
C SER A 706 14.08 -3.88 -3.23
N LEU A 707 13.65 -2.78 -2.60
CA LEU A 707 12.69 -2.82 -1.51
C LEU A 707 11.29 -3.19 -2.01
N PHE A 708 10.89 -2.60 -3.12
CA PHE A 708 9.60 -2.88 -3.73
C PHE A 708 9.47 -4.31 -4.27
N ASP A 709 10.54 -4.91 -4.79
CA ASP A 709 10.54 -6.31 -5.22
C ASP A 709 10.19 -7.28 -4.07
N ARG A 710 10.65 -6.98 -2.86
CA ARG A 710 10.29 -7.76 -1.66
C ARG A 710 8.81 -7.58 -1.29
N LEU A 711 8.27 -6.38 -1.42
CA LEU A 711 6.84 -6.11 -1.22
C LEU A 711 5.97 -6.75 -2.29
N ALA A 712 6.44 -6.77 -3.54
CA ALA A 712 5.76 -7.42 -4.66
C ALA A 712 5.56 -8.92 -4.42
N LEU A 713 6.48 -9.59 -3.72
CA LEU A 713 6.32 -11.00 -3.35
C LEU A 713 5.11 -11.23 -2.43
N ALA A 714 4.92 -10.35 -1.44
CA ALA A 714 3.76 -10.43 -0.54
C ALA A 714 2.44 -10.19 -1.29
N VAL A 715 2.43 -9.20 -2.19
CA VAL A 715 1.26 -8.89 -3.04
C VAL A 715 0.95 -10.06 -3.99
N ARG A 716 1.97 -10.68 -4.59
CA ARG A 716 1.81 -11.89 -5.44
C ARG A 716 1.24 -13.06 -4.65
N GLY A 717 1.68 -13.26 -3.40
CA GLY A 717 1.13 -14.28 -2.51
C GLY A 717 -0.35 -14.07 -2.22
N ALA A 718 -0.75 -12.85 -1.89
CA ALA A 718 -2.15 -12.49 -1.69
C ALA A 718 -3.01 -12.67 -2.95
N ALA A 719 -2.47 -12.28 -4.11
CA ALA A 719 -3.10 -12.46 -5.41
C ALA A 719 -3.33 -13.95 -5.74
N ALA A 720 -2.35 -14.81 -5.42
CA ALA A 720 -2.49 -16.26 -5.61
C ALA A 720 -3.62 -16.86 -4.76
N VAL A 721 -3.76 -16.41 -3.51
CA VAL A 721 -4.86 -16.82 -2.62
C VAL A 721 -6.21 -16.37 -3.20
N ALA A 722 -6.31 -15.14 -3.66
CA ALA A 722 -7.52 -14.61 -4.29
C ALA A 722 -7.86 -15.35 -5.58
N ALA A 723 -6.85 -15.68 -6.40
CA ALA A 723 -7.02 -16.47 -7.61
C ALA A 723 -7.56 -17.87 -7.32
N LEU A 724 -7.00 -18.54 -6.31
CA LEU A 724 -7.50 -19.83 -5.85
C LEU A 724 -8.95 -19.75 -5.36
N ALA A 725 -9.30 -18.69 -4.62
CA ALA A 725 -10.68 -18.46 -4.18
C ALA A 725 -11.62 -18.28 -5.38
N GLY A 726 -11.27 -17.46 -6.35
CA GLY A 726 -12.04 -17.26 -7.59
C GLY A 726 -12.23 -18.56 -8.38
N LEU A 727 -11.17 -19.35 -8.55
CA LEU A 727 -11.21 -20.65 -9.23
C LEU A 727 -12.11 -21.66 -8.49
N LEU A 728 -12.07 -21.69 -7.15
CA LEU A 728 -12.96 -22.56 -6.36
C LEU A 728 -14.42 -22.17 -6.48
N VAL A 729 -14.73 -20.87 -6.49
CA VAL A 729 -16.11 -20.38 -6.73
C VAL A 729 -16.60 -20.84 -8.08
N LEU A 730 -15.79 -20.72 -9.09
CA LEU A 730 -16.10 -21.11 -10.46
C LEU A 730 -16.28 -22.63 -10.57
N ALA A 731 -15.37 -23.42 -9.99
CA ALA A 731 -15.53 -24.89 -9.90
C ALA A 731 -16.82 -25.27 -9.15
N GLY A 732 -17.18 -24.51 -8.10
CA GLY A 732 -18.43 -24.68 -7.35
C GLY A 732 -19.67 -24.42 -8.19
N ALA A 733 -19.69 -23.35 -8.99
CA ALA A 733 -20.79 -23.00 -9.88
C ALA A 733 -21.00 -24.08 -10.97
N ILE A 734 -19.93 -24.58 -11.56
CA ILE A 734 -19.95 -25.66 -12.55
C ILE A 734 -20.44 -26.97 -11.90
N ALA A 735 -19.88 -27.36 -10.76
CA ALA A 735 -20.27 -28.61 -10.06
C ALA A 735 -21.73 -28.63 -9.64
N ALA A 736 -22.28 -27.46 -9.26
CA ALA A 736 -23.71 -27.35 -8.90
C ALA A 736 -24.66 -27.70 -10.07
N GLY A 737 -24.25 -27.36 -11.31
CA GLY A 737 -25.01 -27.65 -12.52
C GLY A 737 -24.79 -29.05 -13.13
N ALA A 738 -23.64 -29.67 -12.86
CA ALA A 738 -23.14 -30.83 -13.61
C ALA A 738 -24.09 -32.03 -13.62
N ARG A 739 -24.72 -32.38 -12.48
CA ARG A 739 -25.67 -33.54 -12.43
C ARG A 739 -26.96 -33.31 -13.15
N ALA A 740 -27.50 -32.08 -13.13
CA ALA A 740 -28.69 -31.73 -13.87
C ALA A 740 -28.44 -31.85 -15.38
N ARG A 741 -27.29 -31.37 -15.82
CA ARG A 741 -26.82 -31.41 -17.21
C ARG A 741 -26.54 -32.82 -17.70
N ALA A 742 -25.96 -33.68 -16.87
CA ALA A 742 -25.75 -35.09 -17.23
C ALA A 742 -27.07 -35.82 -17.53
N ARG A 743 -28.13 -35.51 -16.77
CA ARG A 743 -29.46 -36.06 -17.03
C ARG A 743 -30.11 -35.48 -18.31
N GLU A 744 -30.00 -34.18 -18.54
CA GLU A 744 -30.45 -33.52 -19.77
C GLU A 744 -29.72 -34.08 -21.00
N ALA A 745 -28.41 -34.29 -20.91
CA ALA A 745 -27.58 -34.90 -21.94
C ALA A 745 -28.04 -36.34 -22.25
N ALA A 746 -28.37 -37.14 -21.21
CA ALA A 746 -28.87 -38.48 -21.38
C ALA A 746 -30.23 -38.45 -22.11
N THR A 747 -31.14 -37.54 -21.76
CA THR A 747 -32.44 -37.38 -22.44
C THR A 747 -32.25 -36.98 -23.91
N LEU A 748 -31.39 -36.00 -24.20
CA LEU A 748 -31.08 -35.59 -25.57
C LEU A 748 -30.46 -36.72 -26.39
N LYS A 749 -29.65 -37.57 -25.77
CA LYS A 749 -29.04 -38.74 -26.41
C LYS A 749 -30.07 -39.80 -26.76
N VAL A 750 -31.06 -40.02 -25.88
CA VAL A 750 -32.19 -40.92 -26.17
C VAL A 750 -33.06 -40.37 -27.33
N LEU A 751 -33.16 -39.05 -27.44
CA LEU A 751 -33.85 -38.39 -28.57
C LEU A 751 -33.01 -38.33 -29.86
N GLY A 752 -31.82 -38.96 -29.89
CA GLY A 752 -30.99 -39.09 -31.09
C GLY A 752 -29.93 -38.02 -31.28
N ALA A 753 -29.72 -37.15 -30.30
CA ALA A 753 -28.63 -36.15 -30.40
C ALA A 753 -27.24 -36.79 -30.30
N THR A 754 -26.34 -36.43 -31.19
CA THR A 754 -24.95 -36.87 -31.17
C THR A 754 -24.15 -36.21 -30.00
N ARG A 755 -23.03 -36.83 -29.58
CA ARG A 755 -22.16 -36.29 -28.56
C ARG A 755 -21.64 -34.90 -28.94
N GLY A 756 -21.27 -34.68 -30.22
CA GLY A 756 -20.80 -33.40 -30.72
C GLY A 756 -21.88 -32.29 -30.66
N GLN A 757 -23.15 -32.61 -30.98
CA GLN A 757 -24.27 -31.68 -30.89
C GLN A 757 -24.55 -31.26 -29.45
N ILE A 758 -24.48 -32.19 -28.50
CA ILE A 758 -24.66 -31.91 -27.07
C ILE A 758 -23.53 -31.04 -26.52
N LEU A 759 -22.26 -31.38 -26.83
CA LEU A 759 -21.12 -30.60 -26.44
C LEU A 759 -21.14 -29.20 -27.05
N ALA A 760 -21.47 -29.07 -28.33
CA ALA A 760 -21.60 -27.78 -29.01
C ALA A 760 -22.71 -26.90 -28.37
N ALA A 761 -23.87 -27.50 -28.02
CA ALA A 761 -24.93 -26.76 -27.34
C ALA A 761 -24.50 -26.24 -25.97
N TYR A 762 -23.79 -27.05 -25.17
CA TYR A 762 -23.26 -26.62 -23.88
C TYR A 762 -22.13 -25.61 -24.02
N ALA A 763 -21.23 -25.77 -24.98
CA ALA A 763 -20.17 -24.79 -25.25
C ALA A 763 -20.74 -23.40 -25.60
N ILE A 764 -21.81 -23.36 -26.41
CA ILE A 764 -22.50 -22.10 -26.73
C ILE A 764 -23.20 -21.52 -25.50
N GLU A 765 -23.87 -22.34 -24.68
CA GLU A 765 -24.54 -21.89 -23.47
C GLU A 765 -23.55 -21.32 -22.45
N TYR A 766 -22.54 -22.10 -22.05
CA TYR A 766 -21.57 -21.68 -21.03
C TYR A 766 -20.60 -20.64 -21.57
N GLY A 767 -20.18 -20.73 -22.83
CA GLY A 767 -19.32 -19.71 -23.46
C GLY A 767 -20.01 -18.34 -23.52
N ALA A 768 -21.31 -18.31 -23.84
CA ALA A 768 -22.08 -17.06 -23.84
C ALA A 768 -22.23 -16.49 -22.41
N VAL A 769 -22.51 -17.33 -21.40
CA VAL A 769 -22.55 -16.91 -19.99
C VAL A 769 -21.19 -16.43 -19.51
N GLY A 770 -20.12 -17.17 -19.84
CA GLY A 770 -18.75 -16.83 -19.46
C GLY A 770 -18.30 -15.50 -20.07
N LEU A 771 -18.58 -15.26 -21.36
CA LEU A 771 -18.27 -13.99 -22.03
C LEU A 771 -19.05 -12.81 -21.43
N ILE A 772 -20.35 -12.95 -21.22
CA ILE A 772 -21.20 -11.87 -20.70
C ILE A 772 -20.86 -11.59 -19.23
N ALA A 773 -20.81 -12.63 -18.40
CA ALA A 773 -20.48 -12.48 -16.98
C ALA A 773 -19.01 -12.12 -16.77
N GLY A 774 -18.11 -12.64 -17.61
CA GLY A 774 -16.67 -12.35 -17.57
C GLY A 774 -16.36 -10.91 -17.96
N SER A 775 -16.92 -10.41 -19.07
CA SER A 775 -16.72 -9.02 -19.49
C SER A 775 -17.32 -8.03 -18.48
N ALA A 776 -18.51 -8.31 -17.95
CA ALA A 776 -19.09 -7.51 -16.89
C ALA A 776 -18.26 -7.59 -15.59
N GLY A 777 -17.74 -8.77 -15.25
CA GLY A 777 -16.85 -8.98 -14.13
C GLY A 777 -15.55 -8.16 -14.27
N VAL A 778 -14.93 -8.18 -15.44
CA VAL A 778 -13.76 -7.34 -15.71
C VAL A 778 -14.09 -5.86 -15.56
N ALA A 779 -15.21 -5.37 -16.14
CA ALA A 779 -15.63 -3.98 -16.00
C ALA A 779 -15.84 -3.58 -14.52
N LEU A 780 -16.45 -4.46 -13.74
CA LEU A 780 -16.63 -4.26 -12.29
C LEU A 780 -15.30 -4.30 -11.54
N GLY A 781 -14.37 -5.18 -11.94
CA GLY A 781 -13.01 -5.22 -11.42
C GLY A 781 -12.25 -3.91 -11.66
N PHE A 782 -12.39 -3.32 -12.86
CA PHE A 782 -11.87 -1.98 -13.17
C PHE A 782 -12.47 -0.90 -12.25
N ALA A 783 -13.79 -0.89 -12.12
CA ALA A 783 -14.49 0.10 -11.29
C ALA A 783 -14.12 -0.01 -9.81
N ALA A 784 -13.83 -1.23 -9.31
CA ALA A 784 -13.38 -1.47 -7.94
C ALA A 784 -11.88 -1.15 -7.75
N ALA A 785 -11.03 -1.49 -8.72
CA ALA A 785 -9.59 -1.29 -8.62
C ALA A 785 -9.19 0.19 -8.71
N TRP A 786 -9.86 0.97 -9.56
CA TRP A 786 -9.52 2.38 -9.78
C TRP A 786 -9.47 3.23 -8.50
N PRO A 787 -10.51 3.26 -7.62
CA PRO A 787 -10.45 4.06 -6.41
C PRO A 787 -9.42 3.53 -5.39
N VAL A 788 -9.17 2.22 -5.38
CA VAL A 788 -8.15 1.63 -4.52
C VAL A 788 -6.75 2.08 -4.97
N VAL A 789 -6.46 2.00 -6.26
CA VAL A 789 -5.16 2.42 -6.81
C VAL A 789 -4.95 3.92 -6.64
N VAL A 790 -5.94 4.74 -7.04
CA VAL A 790 -5.76 6.20 -7.12
C VAL A 790 -5.93 6.91 -5.78
N LYS A 791 -6.88 6.45 -4.91
CA LYS A 791 -7.19 7.16 -3.65
C LYS A 791 -6.60 6.51 -2.40
N VAL A 792 -6.36 5.19 -2.40
CA VAL A 792 -5.80 4.49 -1.24
C VAL A 792 -4.29 4.36 -1.36
N PHE A 793 -3.80 3.94 -2.54
CA PHE A 793 -2.37 3.80 -2.80
C PHE A 793 -1.72 5.08 -3.36
N GLU A 794 -2.53 6.07 -3.74
CA GLU A 794 -2.07 7.30 -4.40
C GLU A 794 -1.15 7.01 -5.59
N ALA A 795 -1.45 5.90 -6.29
CA ALA A 795 -0.66 5.36 -7.39
C ALA A 795 -1.19 5.81 -8.74
N SER A 796 -0.30 5.89 -9.73
CA SER A 796 -0.70 6.12 -11.11
C SER A 796 -1.48 4.92 -11.66
N TRP A 797 -2.60 5.19 -12.34
CA TRP A 797 -3.41 4.15 -12.95
C TRP A 797 -2.70 3.56 -14.17
N SER A 798 -2.39 2.27 -14.11
CA SER A 798 -1.85 1.51 -15.23
C SER A 798 -2.60 0.19 -15.39
N VAL A 799 -2.77 -0.27 -16.63
CA VAL A 799 -3.54 -1.48 -16.93
C VAL A 799 -2.66 -2.49 -17.64
N ASP A 800 -2.56 -3.68 -17.05
CA ASP A 800 -1.99 -4.85 -17.73
C ASP A 800 -3.08 -5.52 -18.58
N TRP A 801 -3.13 -5.13 -19.86
CA TRP A 801 -4.07 -5.69 -20.82
C TRP A 801 -3.85 -7.20 -21.05
N SER A 802 -2.62 -7.70 -20.89
CA SER A 802 -2.31 -9.12 -21.06
C SER A 802 -2.99 -9.97 -19.99
N GLY A 803 -2.91 -9.55 -18.73
CA GLY A 803 -3.61 -10.19 -17.60
C GLY A 803 -5.12 -10.15 -17.77
N VAL A 804 -5.67 -9.03 -18.21
CA VAL A 804 -7.11 -8.87 -18.47
C VAL A 804 -7.59 -9.80 -19.57
N MET A 805 -6.84 -9.92 -20.68
CA MET A 805 -7.19 -10.81 -21.79
C MET A 805 -7.15 -12.28 -21.40
N ILE A 806 -6.17 -12.68 -20.58
CA ILE A 806 -6.09 -14.05 -20.02
C ILE A 806 -7.32 -14.35 -19.15
N LEU A 807 -7.77 -13.41 -18.33
CA LEU A 807 -8.98 -13.58 -17.51
C LEU A 807 -10.24 -13.71 -18.37
N LEU A 808 -10.39 -12.89 -19.42
CA LEU A 808 -11.50 -12.98 -20.35
C LEU A 808 -11.51 -14.31 -21.11
N ALA A 809 -10.35 -14.74 -21.62
CA ALA A 809 -10.21 -16.03 -22.29
C ALA A 809 -10.53 -17.20 -21.33
N GLY A 810 -10.05 -17.14 -20.11
CA GLY A 810 -10.38 -18.13 -19.07
C GLY A 810 -11.88 -18.18 -18.75
N ALA A 811 -12.54 -17.02 -18.62
CA ALA A 811 -13.98 -16.95 -18.38
C ALA A 811 -14.82 -17.49 -19.56
N ALA A 812 -14.34 -17.28 -20.79
CA ALA A 812 -15.00 -17.79 -22.00
C ALA A 812 -14.77 -19.30 -22.22
N GLY A 813 -13.62 -19.83 -21.78
CA GLY A 813 -13.26 -21.25 -21.91
C GLY A 813 -13.92 -22.17 -20.87
N LEU A 814 -14.59 -21.60 -19.90
CA LEU A 814 -15.33 -22.32 -18.83
C LEU A 814 -16.73 -22.71 -19.28
#